data_c7c83ca93446ba0337eacddb1c4c4691
#
_entry.id   c7c83ca93446ba0337eacddb1c4c4691
#
_cell.length_a   1.000
_cell.length_b   1.000
_cell.length_c   1.000
_cell.angle_alpha   90.00
_cell.angle_beta   90.00
_cell.angle_gamma   90.00
#
_symmetry.space_group_name_H-M   'P 1'
#
loop_
_entity.id
_entity.type
_entity.pdbx_description
1 polymer ?
#
loop_
_entity_poly.entity_id
_entity_poly.type
_entity_poly.pdbx_seq_one_letter_code
_entity_poly.pdbx_strand_id
1 'polypeptide(L)'
;MESIEEKLTQLRTTLRHHEFLYHVMDAPEVPDAEYDRLMRELRALEEAHPELVTPDSPTQRVGAAPLTAFSQVRHEVPMLSLDNVFDEASFLAFNKRVQDRLKNTDALVYCCELKLDGLAVSLLYEDGLLVRAATRGDGTTGEDITLNVRTIRAIPLKLHGDNIPARLEVRGEVFLPQAGFEKINEEARRTGGKVFANPRNAAAGSLRQLDPRVTAKRPLTFFCYGVGLLEGGELPRSHMARLQQFKAWGLPVSDRIRLVKTPEDVLAFYRQVEADRPTLGFDIDGVVIKVDSLELQEQLGFVARAPRWAVAFKFPAQEQLTTVRDVEFQVGRTGAITPVARLEPVQVAGVLVSNATLHNADEIARLGLRIGDKVVIRRAGDVIPQVVNVVLSERPEETRLVVFPTQCPVCGSDVERVEGEAVTRCTGGLICGAQRKEALKHFVSRRAMDVDGMGDKIIDQLVEKEYVHTPADLFRLTAGKLTGLDRMGPKSAQNLVTALEKAKETTFARFLYALGIREVGEATAAGLAAHFGTLEALINASIDDLQKVQDVGIVVATHVFNFFEEESNRAVIRDLTEEVGIHWPAPQVVKAEEIDSPFAGKTVVLTGSLSQMSRDDAKARLAALGAKVSGSVSKKTDLLIAGEAAGSKLAKAQELGIEVIDEAEMLRLLGE
;
A
#
# COMPACT_ATOMS: atom_id res chain seq x y z
N MET A 1 -11.55 -43.74 11.76
CA MET A 1 -11.65 -42.72 12.82
C MET A 1 -10.27 -42.47 13.39
N GLU A 2 -9.81 -41.24 13.31
CA GLU A 2 -8.54 -40.82 13.90
C GLU A 2 -8.60 -40.99 15.42
N SER A 3 -7.57 -41.58 16.03
CA SER A 3 -7.52 -41.75 17.47
C SER A 3 -7.19 -40.41 18.15
N ILE A 4 -7.54 -40.27 19.44
CA ILE A 4 -7.20 -39.06 20.22
C ILE A 4 -5.69 -38.85 20.28
N GLU A 5 -4.91 -39.93 20.38
CA GLU A 5 -3.45 -39.88 20.39
C GLU A 5 -2.88 -39.37 19.06
N GLU A 6 -3.41 -39.83 17.92
CA GLU A 6 -3.05 -39.36 16.58
C GLU A 6 -3.35 -37.87 16.42
N LYS A 7 -4.53 -37.43 16.88
CA LYS A 7 -4.95 -36.02 16.81
C LYS A 7 -4.05 -35.13 17.68
N LEU A 8 -3.70 -35.55 18.89
CA LEU A 8 -2.78 -34.84 19.75
C LEU A 8 -1.38 -34.71 19.10
N THR A 9 -0.86 -35.79 18.52
CA THR A 9 0.42 -35.79 17.83
C THR A 9 0.43 -34.81 16.65
N GLN A 10 -0.63 -34.82 15.86
CA GLN A 10 -0.78 -33.93 14.72
C GLN A 10 -0.86 -32.45 15.14
N LEU A 11 -1.66 -32.13 16.16
CA LEU A 11 -1.76 -30.76 16.70
C LEU A 11 -0.43 -30.26 17.25
N ARG A 12 0.28 -31.09 18.04
CA ARG A 12 1.58 -30.75 18.59
C ARG A 12 2.63 -30.51 17.50
N THR A 13 2.65 -31.33 16.47
CA THR A 13 3.58 -31.17 15.35
C THR A 13 3.31 -29.90 14.58
N THR A 14 2.05 -29.62 14.27
CA THR A 14 1.62 -28.41 13.56
C THR A 14 1.94 -27.15 14.38
N LEU A 15 1.65 -27.15 15.67
CA LEU A 15 1.94 -26.01 16.55
C LEU A 15 3.44 -25.76 16.71
N ARG A 16 4.26 -26.80 16.82
CA ARG A 16 5.72 -26.66 16.88
C ARG A 16 6.26 -26.05 15.58
N HIS A 17 5.72 -26.44 14.43
CA HIS A 17 6.09 -25.86 13.15
C HIS A 17 5.76 -24.35 13.10
N HIS A 18 4.55 -23.98 13.52
CA HIS A 18 4.14 -22.57 13.54
C HIS A 18 4.91 -21.74 14.59
N GLU A 19 5.22 -22.33 15.74
CA GLU A 19 6.08 -21.69 16.76
C GLU A 19 7.48 -21.42 16.21
N PHE A 20 8.05 -22.38 15.51
CA PHE A 20 9.37 -22.22 14.88
C PHE A 20 9.36 -21.09 13.84
N LEU A 21 8.36 -21.06 12.97
CA LEU A 21 8.24 -20.00 11.95
C LEU A 21 8.03 -18.63 12.59
N TYR A 22 7.22 -18.56 13.63
CA TYR A 22 6.88 -17.30 14.30
C TYR A 22 8.05 -16.76 15.12
N HIS A 23 8.57 -17.57 16.05
CA HIS A 23 9.56 -17.11 17.05
C HIS A 23 11.01 -17.17 16.57
N VAL A 24 11.35 -18.12 15.72
CA VAL A 24 12.73 -18.33 15.27
C VAL A 24 12.99 -17.67 13.92
N MET A 25 12.10 -17.88 12.96
CA MET A 25 12.27 -17.41 11.60
C MET A 25 11.66 -16.03 11.34
N ASP A 26 10.81 -15.51 12.23
CA ASP A 26 9.98 -14.29 12.02
C ASP A 26 9.24 -14.32 10.67
N ALA A 27 8.77 -15.49 10.28
CA ALA A 27 8.08 -15.73 9.02
C ALA A 27 6.88 -16.63 9.24
N PRO A 28 5.85 -16.20 10.01
CA PRO A 28 4.66 -16.99 10.27
C PRO A 28 3.92 -17.31 8.96
N GLU A 29 3.50 -18.55 8.81
CA GLU A 29 2.70 -19.04 7.69
C GLU A 29 1.21 -18.78 7.89
N VAL A 30 0.74 -18.82 9.13
CA VAL A 30 -0.67 -18.66 9.50
C VAL A 30 -0.87 -17.44 10.37
N PRO A 31 -2.09 -16.84 10.37
CA PRO A 31 -2.40 -15.73 11.28
C PRO A 31 -2.43 -16.17 12.74
N ASP A 32 -2.21 -15.23 13.66
CA ASP A 32 -2.25 -15.47 15.10
C ASP A 32 -3.56 -16.13 15.54
N ALA A 33 -4.68 -15.75 14.93
CA ALA A 33 -5.98 -16.34 15.24
C ALA A 33 -6.02 -17.85 14.98
N GLU A 34 -5.38 -18.33 13.92
CA GLU A 34 -5.30 -19.77 13.63
C GLU A 34 -4.38 -20.48 14.63
N TYR A 35 -3.24 -19.88 14.96
CA TYR A 35 -2.37 -20.41 16.01
C TYR A 35 -3.11 -20.51 17.34
N ASP A 36 -3.82 -19.45 17.74
CA ASP A 36 -4.62 -19.42 18.97
C ASP A 36 -5.73 -20.49 18.95
N ARG A 37 -6.37 -20.69 17.81
CA ARG A 37 -7.39 -21.73 17.63
C ARG A 37 -6.81 -23.13 17.84
N LEU A 38 -5.69 -23.42 17.21
CA LEU A 38 -5.00 -24.70 17.33
C LEU A 38 -4.55 -24.96 18.78
N MET A 39 -4.03 -23.93 19.43
CA MET A 39 -3.59 -24.03 20.84
C MET A 39 -4.77 -24.30 21.77
N ARG A 40 -5.91 -23.64 21.56
CA ARG A 40 -7.13 -23.90 22.34
C ARG A 40 -7.63 -25.34 22.16
N GLU A 41 -7.62 -25.83 20.93
CA GLU A 41 -8.01 -27.21 20.62
C GLU A 41 -7.10 -28.22 21.32
N LEU A 42 -5.78 -27.98 21.28
CA LEU A 42 -4.81 -28.83 21.97
C LEU A 42 -5.02 -28.82 23.50
N ARG A 43 -5.18 -27.63 24.09
CA ARG A 43 -5.44 -27.51 25.53
C ARG A 43 -6.72 -28.24 25.97
N ALA A 44 -7.79 -28.08 25.19
CA ALA A 44 -9.06 -28.76 25.49
C ALA A 44 -8.92 -30.28 25.47
N LEU A 45 -8.19 -30.84 24.50
CA LEU A 45 -7.92 -32.28 24.42
C LEU A 45 -7.03 -32.78 25.57
N GLU A 46 -6.00 -32.00 25.93
CA GLU A 46 -5.10 -32.33 27.04
C GLU A 46 -5.81 -32.25 28.40
N GLU A 47 -6.71 -31.28 28.59
CA GLU A 47 -7.54 -31.19 29.79
C GLU A 47 -8.53 -32.36 29.92
N ALA A 48 -9.08 -32.81 28.78
CA ALA A 48 -9.95 -33.99 28.74
C ALA A 48 -9.18 -35.30 28.94
N HIS A 49 -7.89 -35.34 28.64
CA HIS A 49 -7.03 -36.51 28.71
C HIS A 49 -5.68 -36.16 29.37
N PRO A 50 -5.67 -35.87 30.69
CA PRO A 50 -4.44 -35.46 31.40
C PRO A 50 -3.32 -36.51 31.35
N GLU A 51 -3.65 -37.78 31.21
CA GLU A 51 -2.70 -38.88 31.09
C GLU A 51 -1.89 -38.86 29.80
N LEU A 52 -2.36 -38.12 28.77
CA LEU A 52 -1.72 -38.00 27.45
C LEU A 52 -0.87 -36.74 27.31
N VAL A 53 -0.81 -35.91 28.36
CA VAL A 53 0.05 -34.71 28.33
C VAL A 53 1.52 -35.13 28.34
N THR A 54 2.30 -34.58 27.40
CA THR A 54 3.74 -34.85 27.28
C THR A 54 4.52 -33.61 27.70
N PRO A 55 5.75 -33.76 28.28
CA PRO A 55 6.58 -32.62 28.65
C PRO A 55 6.98 -31.72 27.49
N ASP A 56 7.01 -32.25 26.26
CA ASP A 56 7.36 -31.55 25.03
C ASP A 56 6.16 -30.96 24.30
N SER A 57 4.96 -31.04 24.86
CA SER A 57 3.78 -30.40 24.28
C SER A 57 3.96 -28.87 24.22
N PRO A 58 3.52 -28.22 23.13
CA PRO A 58 3.51 -26.75 23.04
C PRO A 58 2.80 -26.07 24.23
N THR A 59 1.82 -26.73 24.85
CA THR A 59 1.15 -26.22 26.05
C THR A 59 2.06 -26.14 27.27
N GLN A 60 3.18 -26.86 27.27
CA GLN A 60 4.19 -26.89 28.33
C GLN A 60 5.41 -26.02 28.01
N ARG A 61 5.41 -25.34 26.84
CA ARG A 61 6.50 -24.46 26.40
C ARG A 61 6.27 -22.99 26.68
N VAL A 62 7.39 -22.26 26.78
CA VAL A 62 7.46 -20.80 26.86
C VAL A 62 8.30 -20.29 25.68
N GLY A 63 7.81 -20.47 24.44
CA GLY A 63 8.44 -19.93 23.24
C GLY A 63 9.62 -20.75 22.68
N ALA A 64 10.20 -20.31 21.59
CA ALA A 64 11.34 -20.96 20.91
C ALA A 64 12.67 -20.29 21.26
N ALA A 65 13.78 -21.04 21.13
CA ALA A 65 15.12 -20.48 21.34
C ALA A 65 15.46 -19.41 20.29
N PRO A 66 16.16 -18.31 20.66
CA PRO A 66 16.61 -17.29 19.71
C PRO A 66 17.59 -17.84 18.67
N LEU A 67 17.68 -17.15 17.51
CA LEU A 67 18.68 -17.45 16.49
C LEU A 67 20.10 -17.14 16.99
N THR A 68 21.09 -17.92 16.55
CA THR A 68 22.49 -17.77 16.97
C THR A 68 23.22 -16.59 16.33
N ALA A 69 22.60 -15.90 15.33
CA ALA A 69 23.20 -14.75 14.65
C ALA A 69 23.35 -13.51 15.55
N PHE A 70 22.58 -13.42 16.61
CA PHE A 70 22.64 -12.37 17.63
C PHE A 70 23.12 -12.94 18.95
N SER A 71 23.78 -12.11 19.76
CA SER A 71 24.11 -12.49 21.14
C SER A 71 22.83 -12.72 21.94
N GLN A 72 22.83 -13.69 22.82
CA GLN A 72 21.70 -14.01 23.67
C GLN A 72 21.69 -13.14 24.93
N VAL A 73 20.52 -12.74 25.37
CA VAL A 73 20.30 -12.01 26.61
C VAL A 73 19.34 -12.80 27.47
N ARG A 74 19.78 -13.19 28.67
CA ARG A 74 18.90 -13.78 29.68
C ARG A 74 18.16 -12.66 30.41
N HIS A 75 16.84 -12.71 30.43
CA HIS A 75 16.02 -11.76 31.18
C HIS A 75 16.13 -12.04 32.69
N GLU A 76 16.55 -11.05 33.47
CA GLU A 76 16.61 -11.17 34.93
C GLU A 76 15.19 -11.30 35.52
N VAL A 77 14.22 -10.63 34.89
CA VAL A 77 12.80 -10.79 35.18
C VAL A 77 12.14 -11.34 33.93
N PRO A 78 11.51 -12.54 33.95
CA PRO A 78 10.92 -13.13 32.75
C PRO A 78 9.86 -12.21 32.10
N MET A 79 9.84 -12.21 30.76
CA MET A 79 8.83 -11.51 29.95
C MET A 79 7.68 -12.48 29.69
N LEU A 80 6.62 -12.39 30.49
CA LEU A 80 5.50 -13.31 30.43
C LEU A 80 4.48 -12.91 29.36
N SER A 81 3.74 -13.89 28.87
CA SER A 81 2.59 -13.68 27.99
C SER A 81 1.37 -13.23 28.80
N LEU A 82 0.39 -12.66 28.12
CA LEU A 82 -0.92 -12.39 28.68
C LEU A 82 -1.90 -13.50 28.28
N ASP A 83 -2.82 -13.85 29.18
CA ASP A 83 -3.99 -14.65 28.81
C ASP A 83 -4.90 -13.83 27.89
N ASN A 84 -5.61 -14.52 27.01
CA ASN A 84 -6.49 -13.91 26.04
C ASN A 84 -7.96 -14.12 26.40
N VAL A 85 -8.77 -13.11 26.14
CA VAL A 85 -10.24 -13.23 26.06
C VAL A 85 -10.68 -12.68 24.71
N PHE A 86 -11.78 -13.22 24.18
CA PHE A 86 -12.23 -12.92 22.83
C PHE A 86 -13.64 -12.34 22.77
N ASP A 87 -14.37 -12.39 23.87
CA ASP A 87 -15.75 -11.89 23.98
C ASP A 87 -16.02 -11.28 25.36
N GLU A 88 -17.16 -10.57 25.46
CA GLU A 88 -17.55 -9.90 26.70
C GLU A 88 -17.77 -10.88 27.86
N ALA A 89 -18.36 -12.05 27.60
CA ALA A 89 -18.60 -13.06 28.62
C ALA A 89 -17.29 -13.58 29.23
N SER A 90 -16.28 -13.83 28.39
CA SER A 90 -14.95 -14.25 28.84
C SER A 90 -14.24 -13.18 29.66
N PHE A 91 -14.39 -11.91 29.27
CA PHE A 91 -13.85 -10.79 30.05
C PHE A 91 -14.56 -10.68 31.42
N LEU A 92 -15.88 -10.80 31.47
CA LEU A 92 -16.62 -10.76 32.74
C LEU A 92 -16.24 -11.92 33.66
N ALA A 93 -15.96 -13.09 33.09
CA ALA A 93 -15.43 -14.23 33.87
C ALA A 93 -14.04 -13.93 34.45
N PHE A 94 -13.17 -13.27 33.68
CA PHE A 94 -11.87 -12.77 34.17
C PHE A 94 -12.07 -11.79 35.33
N ASN A 95 -12.94 -10.81 35.19
CA ASN A 95 -13.25 -9.84 36.23
C ASN A 95 -13.74 -10.52 37.50
N LYS A 96 -14.61 -11.54 37.38
CA LYS A 96 -15.08 -12.32 38.51
C LYS A 96 -13.96 -13.05 39.23
N ARG A 97 -13.03 -13.68 38.47
CA ARG A 97 -11.86 -14.33 39.06
C ARG A 97 -10.99 -13.37 39.86
N VAL A 98 -10.79 -12.14 39.32
CA VAL A 98 -10.06 -11.08 40.04
C VAL A 98 -10.77 -10.71 41.34
N GLN A 99 -12.08 -10.45 41.29
CA GLN A 99 -12.86 -10.07 42.44
C GLN A 99 -12.87 -11.18 43.51
N ASP A 100 -13.02 -12.44 43.11
CA ASP A 100 -13.06 -13.57 44.02
C ASP A 100 -11.73 -13.79 44.77
N ARG A 101 -10.60 -13.44 44.15
CA ARG A 101 -9.28 -13.53 44.79
C ARG A 101 -8.95 -12.36 45.72
N LEU A 102 -9.56 -11.21 45.49
CA LEU A 102 -9.33 -10.03 46.30
C LEU A 102 -10.27 -10.01 47.49
N LYS A 103 -9.73 -9.74 48.67
CA LYS A 103 -10.55 -9.63 49.90
C LYS A 103 -11.37 -8.35 49.95
N ASN A 104 -10.88 -7.31 49.30
CA ASN A 104 -11.54 -6.01 49.18
C ASN A 104 -11.45 -5.52 47.75
N THR A 105 -12.61 -5.32 47.11
CA THR A 105 -12.70 -4.88 45.70
C THR A 105 -13.00 -3.39 45.55
N ASP A 106 -13.16 -2.64 46.66
CA ASP A 106 -13.51 -1.22 46.62
C ASP A 106 -12.44 -0.37 45.95
N ALA A 107 -11.16 -0.78 46.03
CA ALA A 107 -10.04 -0.12 45.42
C ALA A 107 -9.66 -0.67 44.02
N LEU A 108 -10.47 -1.58 43.47
CA LEU A 108 -10.19 -2.18 42.17
C LEU A 108 -10.40 -1.17 41.05
N VAL A 109 -9.32 -0.81 40.41
CA VAL A 109 -9.29 0.07 39.25
C VAL A 109 -8.52 -0.65 38.13
N TYR A 110 -9.08 -0.64 36.94
CA TYR A 110 -8.41 -1.17 35.76
C TYR A 110 -7.73 -0.04 34.95
N CYS A 111 -6.53 -0.32 34.48
CA CYS A 111 -5.85 0.48 33.48
C CYS A 111 -6.04 -0.20 32.11
N CYS A 112 -6.68 0.50 31.20
CA CYS A 112 -6.98 0.00 29.86
C CYS A 112 -6.02 0.62 28.86
N GLU A 113 -5.36 -0.21 28.06
CA GLU A 113 -4.34 0.19 27.09
C GLU A 113 -4.63 -0.42 25.73
N LEU A 114 -3.97 0.09 24.68
CA LEU A 114 -3.96 -0.54 23.37
C LEU A 114 -3.07 -1.79 23.40
N LYS A 115 -3.51 -2.86 22.74
CA LYS A 115 -2.65 -4.00 22.47
C LYS A 115 -1.97 -3.79 21.12
N LEU A 116 -0.76 -3.27 21.17
CA LEU A 116 0.03 -2.96 20.00
C LEU A 116 0.47 -4.23 19.28
N ASP A 117 0.41 -4.22 17.97
CA ASP A 117 0.78 -5.35 17.12
C ASP A 117 2.17 -5.09 16.49
N GLY A 118 3.19 -5.50 17.21
CA GLY A 118 4.58 -5.31 16.83
C GLY A 118 5.48 -6.37 17.46
N LEU A 119 6.66 -5.95 17.89
CA LEU A 119 7.64 -6.81 18.57
C LEU A 119 7.88 -6.30 19.98
N ALA A 120 7.70 -7.18 20.99
CA ALA A 120 7.99 -6.86 22.37
C ALA A 120 9.49 -6.75 22.61
N VAL A 121 9.92 -5.67 23.22
CA VAL A 121 11.31 -5.41 23.54
C VAL A 121 11.51 -4.98 24.98
N SER A 122 12.68 -5.26 25.50
CA SER A 122 13.17 -4.83 26.80
C SER A 122 14.31 -3.83 26.62
N LEU A 123 14.21 -2.68 27.28
CA LEU A 123 15.22 -1.63 27.26
C LEU A 123 15.83 -1.50 28.65
N LEU A 124 17.13 -1.76 28.81
CA LEU A 124 17.82 -1.58 30.09
C LEU A 124 18.53 -0.23 30.10
N TYR A 125 18.13 0.60 31.06
CA TYR A 125 18.79 1.88 31.36
C TYR A 125 19.60 1.75 32.66
N GLU A 126 20.87 2.17 32.60
CA GLU A 126 21.71 2.28 33.79
C GLU A 126 22.08 3.76 33.98
N ASP A 127 21.74 4.30 35.14
CA ASP A 127 21.89 5.73 35.43
C ASP A 127 21.31 6.65 34.34
N GLY A 128 20.18 6.21 33.79
CA GLY A 128 19.46 6.94 32.73
C GLY A 128 19.99 6.70 31.31
N LEU A 129 21.06 5.94 31.13
CA LEU A 129 21.65 5.66 29.81
C LEU A 129 21.20 4.30 29.30
N LEU A 130 20.76 4.23 28.04
CA LEU A 130 20.41 2.97 27.40
C LEU A 130 21.68 2.15 27.16
N VAL A 131 21.80 1.02 27.87
CA VAL A 131 22.95 0.13 27.79
C VAL A 131 22.68 -1.17 27.02
N ARG A 132 21.42 -1.62 26.99
CA ARG A 132 21.06 -2.86 26.32
C ARG A 132 19.60 -2.88 25.91
N ALA A 133 19.33 -3.44 24.74
CA ALA A 133 17.98 -3.75 24.29
C ALA A 133 17.93 -5.20 23.83
N ALA A 134 16.86 -5.89 24.20
CA ALA A 134 16.66 -7.30 23.88
C ALA A 134 15.25 -7.58 23.39
N THR A 135 15.12 -8.57 22.50
CA THR A 135 13.81 -9.12 22.16
C THR A 135 13.29 -9.96 23.33
N ARG A 136 12.00 -10.22 23.32
CA ARG A 136 11.37 -11.12 24.30
C ARG A 136 11.94 -12.55 24.17
N GLY A 137 12.13 -13.05 22.94
CA GLY A 137 12.51 -14.44 22.69
C GLY A 137 11.46 -15.40 23.24
N ASP A 138 11.92 -16.40 24.00
CA ASP A 138 11.05 -17.37 24.69
C ASP A 138 10.50 -16.84 26.04
N GLY A 139 10.76 -15.58 26.34
CA GLY A 139 10.39 -14.96 27.63
C GLY A 139 11.48 -15.07 28.70
N THR A 140 12.37 -16.03 28.61
CA THR A 140 13.54 -16.23 29.50
C THR A 140 14.82 -15.71 28.86
N THR A 141 15.01 -16.01 27.58
CA THR A 141 16.18 -15.62 26.80
C THR A 141 15.74 -14.96 25.48
N GLY A 142 16.24 -13.77 25.23
CA GLY A 142 16.03 -13.03 23.98
C GLY A 142 17.33 -12.79 23.24
N GLU A 143 17.24 -12.04 22.14
CA GLU A 143 18.38 -11.63 21.33
C GLU A 143 18.75 -10.19 21.64
N ASP A 144 20.07 -9.90 21.70
CA ASP A 144 20.59 -8.55 21.86
C ASP A 144 20.42 -7.77 20.55
N ILE A 145 19.58 -6.76 20.57
CA ILE A 145 19.31 -5.89 19.43
C ILE A 145 19.64 -4.43 19.71
N THR A 146 20.56 -4.20 20.63
CA THR A 146 20.90 -2.85 21.12
C THR A 146 21.27 -1.91 19.98
N LEU A 147 22.13 -2.32 19.05
CA LEU A 147 22.58 -1.47 17.94
C LEU A 147 21.40 -1.07 17.03
N ASN A 148 20.47 -1.98 16.78
CA ASN A 148 19.30 -1.72 15.96
C ASN A 148 18.32 -0.78 16.66
N VAL A 149 18.05 -1.02 17.95
CA VAL A 149 17.17 -0.19 18.77
C VAL A 149 17.68 1.24 18.88
N ARG A 150 19.00 1.44 18.95
CA ARG A 150 19.60 2.78 18.99
C ARG A 150 19.28 3.63 17.76
N THR A 151 18.89 3.02 16.65
CA THR A 151 18.49 3.74 15.43
C THR A 151 17.04 4.22 15.46
N ILE A 152 16.24 3.75 16.41
CA ILE A 152 14.83 4.15 16.55
C ILE A 152 14.77 5.48 17.29
N ARG A 153 14.40 6.54 16.58
CA ARG A 153 14.42 7.90 17.10
C ARG A 153 13.49 8.13 18.28
N ALA A 154 12.38 7.41 18.35
CA ALA A 154 11.41 7.50 19.43
C ALA A 154 11.95 6.99 20.76
N ILE A 155 12.97 6.11 20.75
CA ILE A 155 13.58 5.53 21.94
C ILE A 155 14.73 6.43 22.41
N PRO A 156 14.63 7.05 23.61
CA PRO A 156 15.70 7.89 24.10
C PRO A 156 16.94 7.06 24.46
N LEU A 157 18.11 7.55 24.06
CA LEU A 157 19.40 6.98 24.46
C LEU A 157 19.75 7.36 25.90
N LYS A 158 19.18 8.47 26.37
CA LYS A 158 19.33 8.98 27.72
C LYS A 158 17.98 9.48 28.23
N LEU A 159 17.58 8.98 29.39
CA LEU A 159 16.42 9.51 30.11
C LEU A 159 16.78 10.85 30.75
N HIS A 160 15.81 11.74 30.85
CA HIS A 160 15.98 13.04 31.49
C HIS A 160 14.95 13.24 32.59
N GLY A 161 15.26 14.07 33.54
CA GLY A 161 14.43 14.30 34.73
C GLY A 161 15.10 13.82 36.01
N ASP A 162 14.33 13.82 37.09
CA ASP A 162 14.82 13.52 38.43
C ASP A 162 14.43 12.11 38.89
N ASN A 163 15.20 11.59 39.85
CA ASN A 163 14.91 10.33 40.53
C ASN A 163 14.88 9.10 39.62
N ILE A 164 15.69 9.11 38.57
CA ILE A 164 15.82 7.96 37.69
C ILE A 164 16.51 6.81 38.43
N PRO A 165 15.92 5.60 38.48
CA PRO A 165 16.54 4.45 39.14
C PRO A 165 17.90 4.12 38.56
N ALA A 166 18.82 3.60 39.38
CA ALA A 166 20.16 3.19 38.95
C ALA A 166 20.12 2.14 37.83
N ARG A 167 19.22 1.16 37.96
CA ARG A 167 18.96 0.17 36.90
C ARG A 167 17.44 0.05 36.68
N LEU A 168 17.03 0.35 35.46
CA LEU A 168 15.62 0.33 35.06
C LEU A 168 15.45 -0.39 33.75
N GLU A 169 14.70 -1.48 33.76
CA GLU A 169 14.28 -2.18 32.54
C GLU A 169 12.86 -1.74 32.17
N VAL A 170 12.74 -1.07 31.05
CA VAL A 170 11.46 -0.64 30.48
C VAL A 170 11.06 -1.62 29.38
N ARG A 171 9.82 -2.03 29.42
CA ARG A 171 9.25 -2.94 28.40
C ARG A 171 8.22 -2.22 27.57
N GLY A 172 8.22 -2.54 26.29
CA GLY A 172 7.29 -1.94 25.35
C GLY A 172 7.25 -2.67 24.03
N GLU A 173 6.57 -2.06 23.09
CA GLU A 173 6.37 -2.62 21.76
C GLU A 173 7.01 -1.72 20.72
N VAL A 174 7.89 -2.29 19.88
CA VAL A 174 8.35 -1.68 18.66
C VAL A 174 7.37 -2.07 17.56
N PHE A 175 6.86 -1.10 16.84
CA PHE A 175 5.87 -1.33 15.79
C PHE A 175 6.11 -0.41 14.59
N LEU A 176 5.48 -0.76 13.49
CA LEU A 176 5.59 -0.02 12.23
C LEU A 176 4.22 0.57 11.89
N PRO A 177 4.10 1.91 11.76
CA PRO A 177 2.88 2.52 11.26
C PRO A 177 2.49 2.02 9.87
N GLN A 178 1.19 2.01 9.56
CA GLN A 178 0.67 1.49 8.29
C GLN A 178 1.29 2.16 7.06
N ALA A 179 1.46 3.49 7.09
CA ALA A 179 2.09 4.24 6.00
C ALA A 179 3.54 3.78 5.75
N GLY A 180 4.30 3.52 6.81
CA GLY A 180 5.66 3.01 6.71
C GLY A 180 5.71 1.59 6.17
N PHE A 181 4.79 0.75 6.58
CA PHE A 181 4.64 -0.62 6.09
C PHE A 181 4.35 -0.66 4.59
N GLU A 182 3.40 0.13 4.12
CA GLU A 182 3.05 0.22 2.70
C GLU A 182 4.24 0.69 1.86
N LYS A 183 4.96 1.70 2.34
CA LYS A 183 6.15 2.24 1.67
C LYS A 183 7.27 1.21 1.56
N ILE A 184 7.53 0.44 2.62
CA ILE A 184 8.54 -0.62 2.61
C ILE A 184 8.17 -1.70 1.59
N ASN A 185 6.93 -2.14 1.57
CA ASN A 185 6.47 -3.17 0.64
C ASN A 185 6.44 -2.69 -0.80
N GLU A 186 6.05 -1.45 -1.05
CA GLU A 186 6.10 -0.83 -2.38
C GLU A 186 7.53 -0.80 -2.93
N GLU A 187 8.48 -0.36 -2.12
CA GLU A 187 9.90 -0.35 -2.49
C GLU A 187 10.44 -1.79 -2.71
N ALA A 188 10.06 -2.74 -1.86
CA ALA A 188 10.46 -4.14 -1.99
C ALA A 188 9.93 -4.75 -3.30
N ARG A 189 8.69 -4.47 -3.69
CA ARG A 189 8.14 -4.92 -4.98
C ARG A 189 8.90 -4.32 -6.17
N ARG A 190 9.28 -3.04 -6.06
CA ARG A 190 10.02 -2.33 -7.11
C ARG A 190 11.45 -2.87 -7.28
N THR A 191 12.12 -3.23 -6.17
CA THR A 191 13.54 -3.63 -6.17
C THR A 191 13.75 -5.14 -6.09
N GLY A 192 12.68 -5.95 -6.03
CA GLY A 192 12.77 -7.41 -5.87
C GLY A 192 13.15 -7.86 -4.46
N GLY A 193 13.02 -6.99 -3.45
CA GLY A 193 13.29 -7.30 -2.06
C GLY A 193 12.17 -8.11 -1.38
N LYS A 194 12.35 -8.37 -0.10
CA LYS A 194 11.39 -9.12 0.71
C LYS A 194 10.14 -8.28 1.00
N VAL A 195 8.98 -8.78 0.59
CA VAL A 195 7.67 -8.21 0.91
C VAL A 195 7.17 -8.84 2.21
N PHE A 196 6.73 -8.01 3.16
CA PHE A 196 6.21 -8.49 4.44
C PHE A 196 4.69 -8.65 4.39
N ALA A 197 4.19 -9.68 5.07
CA ALA A 197 2.77 -10.00 5.09
C ALA A 197 1.93 -8.97 5.88
N ASN A 198 2.50 -8.42 6.96
CA ASN A 198 1.80 -7.46 7.83
C ASN A 198 2.82 -6.53 8.53
N PRO A 199 2.35 -5.43 9.16
CA PRO A 199 3.23 -4.51 9.86
C PRO A 199 4.03 -5.14 10.99
N ARG A 200 3.50 -6.15 11.68
CA ARG A 200 4.20 -6.87 12.74
C ARG A 200 5.43 -7.60 12.20
N ASN A 201 5.26 -8.35 11.10
CA ASN A 201 6.36 -9.06 10.45
C ASN A 201 7.41 -8.08 9.92
N ALA A 202 6.97 -6.95 9.37
CA ALA A 202 7.87 -5.91 8.90
C ALA A 202 8.67 -5.27 10.05
N ALA A 203 8.03 -5.03 11.20
CA ALA A 203 8.70 -4.50 12.39
C ALA A 203 9.75 -5.50 12.91
N ALA A 204 9.36 -6.77 13.08
CA ALA A 204 10.27 -7.82 13.53
C ALA A 204 11.45 -8.00 12.57
N GLY A 205 11.20 -8.10 11.26
CA GLY A 205 12.23 -8.22 10.24
C GLY A 205 13.14 -7.00 10.15
N SER A 206 12.61 -5.81 10.39
CA SER A 206 13.39 -4.57 10.41
C SER A 206 14.29 -4.46 11.65
N LEU A 207 13.83 -4.97 12.78
CA LEU A 207 14.56 -4.90 14.04
C LEU A 207 15.63 -6.01 14.14
N ARG A 208 15.43 -7.14 13.49
CA ARG A 208 16.37 -8.28 13.48
C ARG A 208 17.27 -8.27 12.26
N GLN A 209 17.98 -7.14 12.05
CA GLN A 209 18.97 -6.98 10.99
C GLN A 209 20.38 -7.04 11.58
N LEU A 210 21.28 -7.78 10.95
CA LEU A 210 22.68 -7.81 11.36
C LEU A 210 23.37 -6.47 11.09
N ASP A 211 22.94 -5.74 10.07
CA ASP A 211 23.41 -4.40 9.75
C ASP A 211 22.41 -3.34 10.28
N PRO A 212 22.77 -2.59 11.34
CA PRO A 212 21.86 -1.57 11.90
C PRO A 212 21.52 -0.43 10.93
N ARG A 213 22.27 -0.25 9.84
CA ARG A 213 21.95 0.75 8.80
C ARG A 213 20.65 0.41 8.07
N VAL A 214 20.32 -0.87 7.92
CA VAL A 214 19.02 -1.29 7.35
C VAL A 214 17.88 -0.89 8.28
N THR A 215 18.03 -1.18 9.57
CA THR A 215 17.03 -0.78 10.59
C THR A 215 16.83 0.74 10.64
N ALA A 216 17.92 1.50 10.52
CA ALA A 216 17.89 2.97 10.55
C ALA A 216 17.03 3.61 9.45
N LYS A 217 16.85 2.92 8.33
CA LYS A 217 16.01 3.37 7.20
C LYS A 217 14.53 3.05 7.39
N ARG A 218 14.19 2.26 8.39
CA ARG A 218 12.80 1.84 8.64
C ARG A 218 12.14 2.79 9.64
N PRO A 219 10.89 3.24 9.37
CA PRO A 219 10.21 4.21 10.25
C PRO A 219 9.55 3.51 11.44
N LEU A 220 10.36 2.80 12.22
CA LEU A 220 9.93 2.13 13.44
C LEU A 220 9.62 3.15 14.54
N THR A 221 8.64 2.83 15.40
CA THR A 221 8.31 3.61 16.58
C THR A 221 8.11 2.68 17.78
N PHE A 222 7.85 3.26 18.95
CA PHE A 222 7.84 2.53 20.20
C PHE A 222 6.86 3.15 21.19
N PHE A 223 6.13 2.31 21.91
CA PHE A 223 5.44 2.72 23.13
C PHE A 223 5.81 1.79 24.27
N CYS A 224 6.13 2.36 25.44
CA CYS A 224 6.37 1.56 26.64
C CYS A 224 5.05 1.21 27.33
N TYR A 225 5.01 0.03 27.94
CA TYR A 225 3.82 -0.47 28.64
C TYR A 225 4.11 -1.13 29.98
N GLY A 226 5.35 -1.27 30.36
CA GLY A 226 5.65 -1.95 31.62
C GLY A 226 7.09 -1.87 32.08
N VAL A 227 7.35 -2.54 33.19
CA VAL A 227 8.63 -2.57 33.88
C VAL A 227 9.04 -4.02 34.10
N GLY A 228 10.31 -4.32 33.91
CA GLY A 228 10.94 -5.56 34.34
C GLY A 228 11.77 -5.31 35.61
N LEU A 229 13.10 -5.20 35.44
CA LEU A 229 14.02 -4.97 36.53
C LEU A 229 13.91 -3.53 37.06
N LEU A 230 13.94 -3.37 38.37
CA LEU A 230 13.99 -2.06 39.06
C LEU A 230 14.93 -2.17 40.24
N GLU A 231 16.05 -1.46 40.19
CA GLU A 231 17.06 -1.40 41.24
C GLU A 231 17.54 0.05 41.44
N GLY A 232 17.81 0.40 42.69
CA GLY A 232 18.38 1.70 43.03
C GLY A 232 17.44 2.88 42.82
N GLY A 233 16.17 2.68 43.08
CA GLY A 233 15.14 3.69 42.98
C GLY A 233 13.75 3.12 43.16
N GLU A 234 12.78 4.00 43.16
CA GLU A 234 11.37 3.64 43.31
C GLU A 234 10.53 4.17 42.15
N LEU A 235 9.44 3.48 41.90
CA LEU A 235 8.40 3.90 40.95
C LEU A 235 7.06 4.01 41.71
N PRO A 236 6.13 4.82 41.17
CA PRO A 236 4.78 4.89 41.74
C PRO A 236 4.14 3.50 41.84
N ARG A 237 3.22 3.34 42.81
CA ARG A 237 2.52 2.07 43.06
C ARG A 237 1.22 1.96 42.26
N SER A 238 1.09 2.72 41.20
CA SER A 238 -0.01 2.66 40.24
C SER A 238 0.59 2.46 38.84
N HIS A 239 0.06 1.56 38.06
CA HIS A 239 0.54 1.30 36.69
C HIS A 239 0.44 2.56 35.82
N MET A 240 -0.69 3.26 35.85
CA MET A 240 -0.87 4.52 35.11
C MET A 240 0.16 5.57 35.56
N ALA A 241 0.39 5.71 36.86
CA ALA A 241 1.37 6.67 37.37
C ALA A 241 2.80 6.32 36.93
N ARG A 242 3.14 5.03 36.82
CA ARG A 242 4.42 4.57 36.26
C ARG A 242 4.59 4.99 34.82
N LEU A 243 3.56 4.83 34.00
CA LEU A 243 3.59 5.25 32.59
C LEU A 243 3.74 6.76 32.46
N GLN A 244 3.06 7.53 33.31
CA GLN A 244 3.20 8.99 33.36
C GLN A 244 4.63 9.39 33.75
N GLN A 245 5.26 8.67 34.68
CA GLN A 245 6.66 8.88 35.05
C GLN A 245 7.60 8.58 33.88
N PHE A 246 7.36 7.53 33.13
CA PHE A 246 8.16 7.22 31.94
C PHE A 246 8.05 8.32 30.89
N LYS A 247 6.85 8.83 30.68
CA LYS A 247 6.61 9.95 29.77
C LYS A 247 7.38 11.20 30.22
N ALA A 248 7.40 11.49 31.50
CA ALA A 248 8.17 12.59 32.08
C ALA A 248 9.69 12.43 31.86
N TRP A 249 10.19 11.20 31.84
CA TRP A 249 11.60 10.90 31.57
C TRP A 249 11.94 10.85 30.06
N GLY A 250 10.96 11.07 29.19
CA GLY A 250 11.16 11.12 27.73
C GLY A 250 10.82 9.85 26.97
N LEU A 251 10.31 8.82 27.62
CA LEU A 251 9.86 7.60 26.97
C LEU A 251 8.48 7.80 26.32
N PRO A 252 8.27 7.29 25.10
CA PRO A 252 6.96 7.35 24.48
C PRO A 252 5.94 6.49 25.19
N VAL A 253 4.77 7.05 25.43
CA VAL A 253 3.61 6.37 26.03
C VAL A 253 2.38 6.72 25.20
N SER A 254 1.53 5.73 24.93
CA SER A 254 0.29 5.97 24.20
C SER A 254 -0.62 6.96 24.91
N ASP A 255 -1.27 7.85 24.16
CA ASP A 255 -2.27 8.77 24.71
C ASP A 255 -3.61 8.07 25.02
N ARG A 256 -3.82 6.86 24.52
CA ARG A 256 -5.07 6.11 24.65
C ARG A 256 -5.04 5.13 25.82
N ILE A 257 -4.71 5.66 26.98
CA ILE A 257 -4.70 4.89 28.24
C ILE A 257 -5.74 5.48 29.16
N ARG A 258 -6.56 4.64 29.78
CA ARG A 258 -7.62 5.07 30.70
C ARG A 258 -7.67 4.24 31.96
N LEU A 259 -7.93 4.92 33.10
CA LEU A 259 -8.33 4.28 34.33
C LEU A 259 -9.85 4.18 34.38
N VAL A 260 -10.36 2.99 34.67
CA VAL A 260 -11.79 2.72 34.81
C VAL A 260 -12.08 1.90 36.05
N LYS A 261 -13.26 2.07 36.63
CA LYS A 261 -13.64 1.45 37.92
C LYS A 261 -14.61 0.29 37.78
N THR A 262 -15.25 0.14 36.63
CA THR A 262 -16.28 -0.88 36.42
C THR A 262 -15.98 -1.74 35.20
N PRO A 263 -16.44 -3.00 35.19
CA PRO A 263 -16.33 -3.84 33.99
C PRO A 263 -17.04 -3.24 32.76
N GLU A 264 -18.16 -2.55 33.00
CA GLU A 264 -18.91 -1.87 31.92
C GLU A 264 -18.09 -0.80 31.25
N ASP A 265 -17.30 -0.05 32.02
CA ASP A 265 -16.38 0.97 31.45
C ASP A 265 -15.23 0.34 30.67
N VAL A 266 -14.77 -0.85 31.07
CA VAL A 266 -13.80 -1.63 30.27
C VAL A 266 -14.40 -2.01 28.92
N LEU A 267 -15.63 -2.52 28.91
CA LEU A 267 -16.33 -2.88 27.68
C LEU A 267 -16.56 -1.66 26.79
N ALA A 268 -16.88 -0.51 27.37
CA ALA A 268 -17.03 0.75 26.65
C ALA A 268 -15.70 1.18 26.00
N PHE A 269 -14.59 1.07 26.70
CA PHE A 269 -13.25 1.34 26.17
C PHE A 269 -12.92 0.39 25.00
N TYR A 270 -13.16 -0.88 25.16
CA TYR A 270 -12.95 -1.90 24.12
C TYR A 270 -13.73 -1.57 22.85
N ARG A 271 -15.02 -1.25 22.98
CA ARG A 271 -15.88 -0.90 21.84
C ARG A 271 -15.42 0.38 21.14
N GLN A 272 -15.04 1.40 21.92
CA GLN A 272 -14.56 2.67 21.35
C GLN A 272 -13.25 2.48 20.57
N VAL A 273 -12.31 1.72 21.13
CA VAL A 273 -11.03 1.43 20.47
C VAL A 273 -11.25 0.59 19.21
N GLU A 274 -12.15 -0.38 19.25
CA GLU A 274 -12.52 -1.17 18.07
C GLU A 274 -13.08 -0.28 16.96
N ALA A 275 -13.96 0.65 17.31
CA ALA A 275 -14.51 1.63 16.35
C ALA A 275 -13.44 2.55 15.77
N ASP A 276 -12.45 2.94 16.56
CA ASP A 276 -11.37 3.84 16.15
C ASP A 276 -10.22 3.11 15.43
N ARG A 277 -10.18 1.79 15.48
CA ARG A 277 -9.10 0.96 14.91
C ARG A 277 -8.70 1.34 13.49
N PRO A 278 -9.64 1.56 12.52
CA PRO A 278 -9.29 1.92 11.15
C PRO A 278 -8.55 3.24 11.00
N THR A 279 -8.70 4.17 11.95
CA THR A 279 -8.16 5.54 11.88
C THR A 279 -6.92 5.77 12.74
N LEU A 280 -6.43 4.75 13.46
CA LEU A 280 -5.27 4.87 14.32
C LEU A 280 -3.95 5.11 13.57
N GLY A 281 -3.84 4.62 12.34
CA GLY A 281 -2.62 4.70 11.54
C GLY A 281 -1.59 3.61 11.85
N PHE A 282 -1.86 2.75 12.80
CA PHE A 282 -1.05 1.58 13.15
C PHE A 282 -1.94 0.42 13.60
N ASP A 283 -1.41 -0.79 13.51
CA ASP A 283 -2.18 -1.99 13.84
C ASP A 283 -2.20 -2.26 15.34
N ILE A 284 -3.38 -2.63 15.81
CA ILE A 284 -3.62 -3.20 17.14
C ILE A 284 -4.48 -4.46 16.99
N ASP A 285 -4.36 -5.40 17.90
CA ASP A 285 -5.15 -6.64 17.86
C ASP A 285 -6.11 -6.78 19.04
N GLY A 286 -6.22 -5.75 19.85
CA GLY A 286 -7.11 -5.69 20.99
C GLY A 286 -6.74 -4.57 21.94
N VAL A 287 -7.18 -4.75 23.18
CA VAL A 287 -6.82 -3.89 24.31
C VAL A 287 -6.24 -4.75 25.42
N VAL A 288 -5.40 -4.16 26.26
CA VAL A 288 -4.86 -4.83 27.44
C VAL A 288 -5.50 -4.22 28.66
N ILE A 289 -6.04 -5.06 29.53
CA ILE A 289 -6.69 -4.67 30.76
C ILE A 289 -5.84 -5.13 31.92
N LYS A 290 -5.40 -4.20 32.75
CA LYS A 290 -4.53 -4.47 33.88
C LYS A 290 -5.17 -3.91 35.16
N VAL A 291 -5.03 -4.63 36.27
CA VAL A 291 -5.30 -4.07 37.59
C VAL A 291 -4.25 -2.97 37.83
N ASP A 292 -4.69 -1.75 38.09
CA ASP A 292 -3.79 -0.60 38.20
C ASP A 292 -2.92 -0.60 39.46
N SER A 293 -3.45 -1.00 40.60
CA SER A 293 -2.73 -1.05 41.86
C SER A 293 -1.66 -2.14 41.88
N LEU A 294 -0.41 -1.78 42.10
CA LEU A 294 0.70 -2.73 42.21
C LEU A 294 0.52 -3.66 43.42
N GLU A 295 -0.03 -3.14 44.51
CA GLU A 295 -0.35 -3.94 45.68
C GLU A 295 -1.35 -5.04 45.38
N LEU A 296 -2.42 -4.72 44.63
CA LEU A 296 -3.40 -5.71 44.20
C LEU A 296 -2.82 -6.69 43.17
N GLN A 297 -1.94 -6.22 42.27
CA GLN A 297 -1.21 -7.10 41.36
C GLN A 297 -0.39 -8.15 42.11
N GLU A 298 0.31 -7.74 43.18
CA GLU A 298 1.09 -8.64 44.05
C GLU A 298 0.21 -9.67 44.75
N GLN A 299 -0.97 -9.27 45.24
CA GLN A 299 -1.94 -10.16 45.86
C GLN A 299 -2.49 -11.19 44.86
N LEU A 300 -2.74 -10.79 43.61
CA LEU A 300 -3.26 -11.67 42.58
C LEU A 300 -2.18 -12.63 42.06
N GLY A 301 -0.95 -12.14 41.89
CA GLY A 301 0.19 -12.95 41.48
C GLY A 301 0.12 -13.48 40.06
N PHE A 302 0.76 -14.63 39.86
CA PHE A 302 0.96 -15.22 38.53
C PHE A 302 0.51 -16.68 38.52
N VAL A 303 0.10 -17.15 37.36
CA VAL A 303 0.11 -18.56 36.96
C VAL A 303 1.42 -18.83 36.21
N ALA A 304 1.70 -20.08 35.82
CA ALA A 304 2.99 -20.46 35.23
C ALA A 304 3.43 -19.62 34.04
N ARG A 305 2.49 -19.03 33.29
CA ARG A 305 2.77 -18.35 32.03
C ARG A 305 2.23 -16.93 31.92
N ALA A 306 1.38 -16.51 32.83
CA ALA A 306 0.66 -15.25 32.74
C ALA A 306 0.36 -14.65 34.11
N PRO A 307 0.30 -13.31 34.18
CA PRO A 307 -0.22 -12.66 35.40
C PRO A 307 -1.72 -12.88 35.52
N ARG A 308 -2.21 -13.01 36.78
CA ARG A 308 -3.64 -13.09 37.09
C ARG A 308 -4.32 -11.71 37.05
N TRP A 309 -3.54 -10.66 37.06
CA TRP A 309 -3.99 -9.27 37.16
C TRP A 309 -4.08 -8.55 35.79
N ALA A 310 -3.82 -9.24 34.70
CA ALA A 310 -3.88 -8.67 33.35
C ALA A 310 -4.46 -9.67 32.36
N VAL A 311 -5.11 -9.15 31.35
CA VAL A 311 -5.67 -9.94 30.25
C VAL A 311 -5.60 -9.13 28.94
N ALA A 312 -5.35 -9.84 27.86
CA ALA A 312 -5.48 -9.29 26.51
C ALA A 312 -6.90 -9.56 26.00
N PHE A 313 -7.63 -8.50 25.72
CA PHE A 313 -8.99 -8.58 25.16
C PHE A 313 -8.88 -8.32 23.66
N LYS A 314 -8.84 -9.41 22.90
CA LYS A 314 -8.57 -9.35 21.46
C LYS A 314 -9.82 -9.01 20.66
N PHE A 315 -9.62 -8.20 19.63
CA PHE A 315 -10.63 -7.93 18.60
C PHE A 315 -10.79 -9.11 17.65
N PRO A 316 -11.86 -9.14 16.84
CA PRO A 316 -11.91 -10.03 15.69
C PRO A 316 -10.66 -9.86 14.84
N ALA A 317 -10.06 -10.98 14.44
CA ALA A 317 -8.78 -10.98 13.74
C ALA A 317 -8.87 -10.26 12.40
N GLN A 318 -7.83 -9.50 12.05
CA GLN A 318 -7.66 -8.89 10.72
C GLN A 318 -7.13 -9.88 9.69
N GLU A 319 -6.59 -10.99 10.13
CA GLU A 319 -6.08 -12.07 9.29
C GLU A 319 -6.84 -13.35 9.57
N GLN A 320 -7.14 -14.11 8.53
CA GLN A 320 -7.78 -15.42 8.64
C GLN A 320 -7.26 -16.37 7.57
N LEU A 321 -7.38 -17.66 7.87
CA LEU A 321 -7.05 -18.74 6.97
C LEU A 321 -8.28 -19.10 6.14
N THR A 322 -8.12 -19.29 4.84
CA THR A 322 -9.16 -19.77 3.95
C THR A 322 -8.56 -20.52 2.76
N THR A 323 -9.40 -20.99 1.86
CA THR A 323 -9.00 -21.73 0.65
C THR A 323 -9.34 -20.93 -0.60
N VAL A 324 -8.41 -20.88 -1.55
CA VAL A 324 -8.64 -20.28 -2.87
C VAL A 324 -9.40 -21.30 -3.73
N ARG A 325 -10.65 -20.99 -4.05
CA ARG A 325 -11.50 -21.83 -4.90
C ARG A 325 -11.23 -21.61 -6.38
N ASP A 326 -10.96 -20.37 -6.77
CA ASP A 326 -10.71 -19.97 -8.15
C ASP A 326 -9.98 -18.62 -8.18
N VAL A 327 -9.52 -18.23 -9.35
CA VAL A 327 -8.95 -16.89 -9.60
C VAL A 327 -9.67 -16.31 -10.81
N GLU A 328 -10.25 -15.14 -10.61
CA GLU A 328 -10.88 -14.34 -11.66
C GLU A 328 -10.02 -13.14 -12.01
N PHE A 329 -10.22 -12.60 -13.19
CA PHE A 329 -9.50 -11.45 -13.67
C PHE A 329 -10.47 -10.31 -13.93
N GLN A 330 -10.29 -9.20 -13.21
CA GLN A 330 -11.11 -8.00 -13.33
C GLN A 330 -10.36 -6.96 -14.15
N VAL A 331 -11.09 -6.29 -15.04
CA VAL A 331 -10.54 -5.22 -15.86
C VAL A 331 -10.97 -3.87 -15.27
N GLY A 332 -9.99 -3.07 -14.88
CA GLY A 332 -10.22 -1.74 -14.35
C GLY A 332 -10.51 -0.70 -15.43
N ARG A 333 -10.91 0.48 -14.99
CA ARG A 333 -11.22 1.61 -15.89
C ARG A 333 -10.04 2.09 -16.74
N THR A 334 -8.82 1.77 -16.33
CA THR A 334 -7.59 2.09 -17.07
C THR A 334 -7.08 0.93 -17.91
N GLY A 335 -7.82 -0.20 -17.97
CA GLY A 335 -7.44 -1.41 -18.68
C GLY A 335 -6.58 -2.37 -17.90
N ALA A 336 -6.17 -2.03 -16.69
CA ALA A 336 -5.39 -2.91 -15.83
C ALA A 336 -6.17 -4.18 -15.48
N ILE A 337 -5.55 -5.34 -15.70
CA ILE A 337 -6.14 -6.63 -15.39
C ILE A 337 -5.63 -7.06 -14.02
N THR A 338 -6.54 -7.12 -13.06
CA THR A 338 -6.23 -7.47 -11.68
C THR A 338 -6.72 -8.87 -11.37
N PRO A 339 -5.83 -9.78 -10.93
CA PRO A 339 -6.26 -11.09 -10.48
C PRO A 339 -6.93 -11.00 -9.11
N VAL A 340 -8.05 -11.66 -8.95
CA VAL A 340 -8.83 -11.70 -7.72
C VAL A 340 -9.07 -13.16 -7.34
N ALA A 341 -8.64 -13.49 -6.11
CA ALA A 341 -8.92 -14.83 -5.57
C ALA A 341 -10.37 -14.93 -5.13
N ARG A 342 -11.05 -15.98 -5.61
CA ARG A 342 -12.35 -16.40 -5.09
C ARG A 342 -12.10 -17.37 -3.95
N LEU A 343 -12.62 -17.05 -2.78
CA LEU A 343 -12.29 -17.72 -1.53
C LEU A 343 -13.47 -18.52 -0.99
N GLU A 344 -13.17 -19.56 -0.22
CA GLU A 344 -14.13 -20.09 0.75
C GLU A 344 -14.49 -18.94 1.70
N PRO A 345 -15.78 -18.55 1.83
CA PRO A 345 -16.16 -17.41 2.67
C PRO A 345 -15.69 -17.57 4.10
N VAL A 346 -15.12 -16.51 4.66
CA VAL A 346 -14.57 -16.49 6.02
C VAL A 346 -14.79 -15.13 6.66
N GLN A 347 -15.01 -15.11 7.97
CA GLN A 347 -15.13 -13.88 8.74
C GLN A 347 -13.74 -13.27 9.00
N VAL A 348 -13.54 -12.04 8.55
CA VAL A 348 -12.30 -11.29 8.78
C VAL A 348 -12.66 -9.90 9.29
N ALA A 349 -12.13 -9.53 10.46
CA ALA A 349 -12.43 -8.25 11.10
C ALA A 349 -13.93 -7.96 11.20
N GLY A 350 -14.73 -9.00 11.50
CA GLY A 350 -16.19 -8.90 11.64
C GLY A 350 -16.98 -8.84 10.32
N VAL A 351 -16.34 -9.03 9.17
CA VAL A 351 -16.97 -8.99 7.85
C VAL A 351 -16.76 -10.31 7.13
N LEU A 352 -17.80 -10.80 6.45
CA LEU A 352 -17.69 -12.00 5.61
C LEU A 352 -16.95 -11.66 4.32
N VAL A 353 -15.80 -12.30 4.10
CA VAL A 353 -14.94 -12.09 2.94
C VAL A 353 -14.97 -13.32 2.04
N SER A 354 -15.27 -13.13 0.76
CA SER A 354 -15.28 -14.19 -0.27
C SER A 354 -14.34 -13.88 -1.44
N ASN A 355 -13.74 -12.71 -1.47
CA ASN A 355 -12.81 -12.29 -2.52
C ASN A 355 -11.62 -11.54 -1.90
N ALA A 356 -10.45 -11.71 -2.48
CA ALA A 356 -9.26 -10.96 -2.10
C ALA A 356 -8.41 -10.64 -3.32
N THR A 357 -7.76 -9.48 -3.33
CA THR A 357 -6.86 -9.11 -4.43
C THR A 357 -5.57 -9.91 -4.39
N LEU A 358 -5.06 -10.24 -5.56
CA LEU A 358 -3.73 -10.83 -5.77
C LEU A 358 -2.74 -9.83 -6.38
N HIS A 359 -3.14 -8.56 -6.51
CA HIS A 359 -2.37 -7.45 -7.06
C HIS A 359 -2.00 -7.61 -8.54
N ASN A 360 -1.04 -8.49 -8.87
CA ASN A 360 -0.54 -8.69 -10.24
C ASN A 360 0.10 -10.08 -10.38
N ALA A 361 0.59 -10.39 -11.58
CA ALA A 361 1.25 -11.66 -11.88
C ALA A 361 2.52 -11.88 -11.05
N ASP A 362 3.28 -10.83 -10.77
CA ASP A 362 4.52 -10.92 -9.97
C ASP A 362 4.22 -11.34 -8.55
N GLU A 363 3.15 -10.82 -7.97
CA GLU A 363 2.73 -11.18 -6.62
C GLU A 363 2.28 -12.65 -6.54
N ILE A 364 1.57 -13.14 -7.54
CA ILE A 364 1.18 -14.56 -7.64
C ILE A 364 2.42 -15.44 -7.71
N ALA A 365 3.40 -15.06 -8.53
CA ALA A 365 4.68 -15.77 -8.64
C ALA A 365 5.48 -15.75 -7.33
N ARG A 366 5.53 -14.59 -6.67
CA ARG A 366 6.19 -14.43 -5.36
C ARG A 366 5.57 -15.31 -4.29
N LEU A 367 4.24 -15.38 -4.26
CA LEU A 367 3.50 -16.22 -3.32
C LEU A 367 3.60 -17.71 -3.66
N GLY A 368 3.88 -18.03 -4.92
CA GLY A 368 3.80 -19.40 -5.41
C GLY A 368 2.36 -19.95 -5.37
N LEU A 369 1.37 -19.07 -5.52
CA LEU A 369 -0.05 -19.40 -5.37
C LEU A 369 -0.54 -20.34 -6.46
N ARG A 370 -1.32 -21.34 -6.03
CA ARG A 370 -2.10 -22.23 -6.91
C ARG A 370 -3.56 -22.22 -6.48
N ILE A 371 -4.45 -22.42 -7.42
CA ILE A 371 -5.88 -22.58 -7.13
C ILE A 371 -6.08 -23.89 -6.35
N GLY A 372 -6.72 -23.80 -5.22
CA GLY A 372 -6.87 -24.87 -4.23
C GLY A 372 -6.03 -24.69 -2.98
N ASP A 373 -5.08 -23.76 -2.98
CA ASP A 373 -4.20 -23.49 -1.84
C ASP A 373 -4.95 -22.93 -0.63
N LYS A 374 -4.46 -23.31 0.54
CA LYS A 374 -4.79 -22.58 1.78
C LYS A 374 -3.95 -21.32 1.84
N VAL A 375 -4.61 -20.21 2.16
CA VAL A 375 -3.99 -18.88 2.16
C VAL A 375 -4.38 -18.11 3.40
N VAL A 376 -3.50 -17.18 3.77
CA VAL A 376 -3.79 -16.16 4.78
C VAL A 376 -4.29 -14.92 4.04
N ILE A 377 -5.46 -14.44 4.42
CA ILE A 377 -6.01 -13.18 3.92
C ILE A 377 -6.01 -12.14 5.02
N ARG A 378 -5.83 -10.88 4.63
CA ARG A 378 -5.82 -9.74 5.52
C ARG A 378 -6.80 -8.67 5.05
N ARG A 379 -7.56 -8.13 6.00
CA ARG A 379 -8.40 -6.96 5.81
C ARG A 379 -8.17 -6.00 6.97
N ALA A 380 -7.54 -4.88 6.72
CA ALA A 380 -7.31 -3.82 7.70
C ALA A 380 -8.26 -2.66 7.42
N GLY A 381 -9.25 -2.45 8.29
CA GLY A 381 -10.26 -1.40 8.14
C GLY A 381 -11.10 -1.57 6.87
N ASP A 382 -11.31 -0.49 6.14
CA ASP A 382 -12.08 -0.47 4.89
C ASP A 382 -11.24 -0.81 3.65
N VAL A 383 -10.00 -1.27 3.85
CA VAL A 383 -9.10 -1.66 2.76
C VAL A 383 -9.60 -2.94 2.10
N ILE A 384 -9.41 -3.05 0.79
CA ILE A 384 -9.75 -4.26 0.03
C ILE A 384 -8.97 -5.45 0.58
N PRO A 385 -9.64 -6.59 0.88
CA PRO A 385 -8.94 -7.78 1.34
C PRO A 385 -7.87 -8.24 0.37
N GLN A 386 -6.74 -8.70 0.88
CA GLN A 386 -5.64 -9.20 0.06
C GLN A 386 -5.13 -10.53 0.57
N VAL A 387 -4.63 -11.35 -0.34
CA VAL A 387 -3.89 -12.58 -0.01
C VAL A 387 -2.46 -12.18 0.33
N VAL A 388 -2.05 -12.46 1.57
CA VAL A 388 -0.72 -12.06 2.06
C VAL A 388 0.27 -13.22 2.13
N ASN A 389 -0.21 -14.45 2.21
CA ASN A 389 0.66 -15.62 2.29
C ASN A 389 -0.06 -16.90 1.82
N VAL A 390 0.72 -17.88 1.39
CA VAL A 390 0.27 -19.23 1.07
C VAL A 390 0.82 -20.20 2.11
N VAL A 391 -0.04 -21.06 2.65
CA VAL A 391 0.37 -22.09 3.61
C VAL A 391 0.85 -23.32 2.84
N LEU A 392 2.13 -23.30 2.45
CA LEU A 392 2.73 -24.34 1.60
C LEU A 392 2.72 -25.73 2.24
N SER A 393 2.87 -25.79 3.57
CA SER A 393 2.84 -27.04 4.33
C SER A 393 1.48 -27.77 4.29
N GLU A 394 0.41 -27.05 4.00
CA GLU A 394 -0.95 -27.58 3.92
C GLU A 394 -1.52 -27.59 2.49
N ARG A 395 -0.65 -27.50 1.49
CA ARG A 395 -1.07 -27.54 0.08
C ARG A 395 -1.73 -28.87 -0.26
N PRO A 396 -2.96 -28.87 -0.80
CA PRO A 396 -3.62 -30.08 -1.28
C PRO A 396 -2.84 -30.74 -2.43
N GLU A 397 -3.03 -32.03 -2.63
CA GLU A 397 -2.45 -32.75 -3.77
C GLU A 397 -2.99 -32.24 -5.11
N GLU A 398 -4.27 -31.90 -5.15
CA GLU A 398 -4.92 -31.36 -6.34
C GLU A 398 -4.95 -29.83 -6.29
N THR A 399 -4.08 -29.21 -7.08
CA THR A 399 -4.05 -27.76 -7.28
C THR A 399 -3.93 -27.45 -8.76
N ARG A 400 -4.35 -26.24 -9.15
CA ARG A 400 -4.22 -25.75 -10.52
C ARG A 400 -3.35 -24.51 -10.56
N LEU A 401 -2.57 -24.36 -11.60
CA LEU A 401 -1.80 -23.13 -11.83
C LEU A 401 -2.74 -21.97 -12.17
N VAL A 402 -2.39 -20.78 -11.72
CA VAL A 402 -3.05 -19.55 -12.14
C VAL A 402 -2.51 -19.16 -13.50
N VAL A 403 -3.39 -19.11 -14.50
CA VAL A 403 -3.02 -18.72 -15.86
C VAL A 403 -3.63 -17.35 -16.17
N PHE A 404 -2.78 -16.36 -16.46
CA PHE A 404 -3.25 -15.05 -16.90
C PHE A 404 -3.91 -15.15 -18.27
N PRO A 405 -5.00 -14.41 -18.51
CA PRO A 405 -5.65 -14.41 -19.80
C PRO A 405 -4.74 -13.76 -20.85
N THR A 406 -4.76 -14.28 -22.06
CA THR A 406 -4.10 -13.68 -23.24
C THR A 406 -5.01 -12.70 -23.96
N GLN A 407 -6.30 -12.74 -23.61
CA GLN A 407 -7.32 -11.83 -24.12
C GLN A 407 -8.10 -11.20 -22.98
N CYS A 408 -8.53 -9.95 -23.18
CA CYS A 408 -9.30 -9.22 -22.17
C CYS A 408 -10.61 -9.96 -21.85
N PRO A 409 -10.89 -10.24 -20.59
CA PRO A 409 -12.14 -10.91 -20.18
C PRO A 409 -13.42 -10.13 -20.53
N VAL A 410 -13.31 -8.80 -20.72
CA VAL A 410 -14.46 -7.94 -21.01
C VAL A 410 -14.68 -7.76 -22.50
N CYS A 411 -13.63 -7.46 -23.28
CA CYS A 411 -13.77 -7.10 -24.71
C CYS A 411 -13.13 -8.09 -25.68
N GLY A 412 -12.36 -9.06 -25.21
CA GLY A 412 -11.67 -10.04 -26.07
C GLY A 412 -10.44 -9.53 -26.80
N SER A 413 -10.08 -8.26 -26.65
CA SER A 413 -8.85 -7.70 -27.22
C SER A 413 -7.60 -8.34 -26.59
N ASP A 414 -6.48 -8.33 -27.31
CA ASP A 414 -5.23 -8.84 -26.77
C ASP A 414 -4.81 -8.06 -25.53
N VAL A 415 -4.15 -8.75 -24.62
CA VAL A 415 -3.57 -8.14 -23.44
C VAL A 415 -2.06 -8.01 -23.62
N GLU A 416 -1.48 -6.98 -22.94
CA GLU A 416 -0.05 -6.74 -22.97
C GLU A 416 0.53 -6.66 -21.56
N ARG A 417 1.78 -7.09 -21.44
CA ARG A 417 2.62 -6.78 -20.31
C ARG A 417 3.93 -6.26 -20.86
N VAL A 418 4.13 -4.96 -20.76
CA VAL A 418 5.34 -4.30 -21.27
C VAL A 418 6.50 -4.59 -20.35
N GLU A 419 7.66 -4.92 -20.90
CA GLU A 419 8.88 -5.14 -20.12
C GLU A 419 9.20 -3.92 -19.24
N GLY A 420 9.42 -4.18 -17.94
CA GLY A 420 9.63 -3.13 -16.95
C GLY A 420 8.35 -2.67 -16.24
N GLU A 421 7.19 -3.10 -16.67
CA GLU A 421 5.91 -2.82 -16.02
C GLU A 421 5.36 -4.08 -15.33
N ALA A 422 4.81 -3.91 -14.12
CA ALA A 422 4.22 -5.00 -13.35
C ALA A 422 2.78 -5.33 -13.76
N VAL A 423 2.13 -4.46 -14.50
CA VAL A 423 0.70 -4.51 -14.79
C VAL A 423 0.44 -5.08 -16.18
N THR A 424 -0.43 -6.11 -16.24
CA THR A 424 -0.99 -6.61 -17.50
C THR A 424 -2.21 -5.76 -17.87
N ARG A 425 -2.31 -5.31 -19.13
CA ARG A 425 -3.35 -4.38 -19.59
C ARG A 425 -4.05 -4.86 -20.85
N CYS A 426 -5.35 -4.55 -20.93
CA CYS A 426 -6.11 -4.66 -22.17
C CYS A 426 -5.63 -3.61 -23.18
N THR A 427 -5.39 -4.03 -24.41
CA THR A 427 -4.97 -3.14 -25.52
C THR A 427 -6.16 -2.53 -26.27
N GLY A 428 -7.38 -2.98 -25.99
CA GLY A 428 -8.61 -2.56 -26.67
C GLY A 428 -9.29 -1.34 -26.05
N GLY A 429 -8.55 -0.30 -25.66
CA GLY A 429 -9.08 0.86 -24.95
C GLY A 429 -10.24 1.57 -25.62
N LEU A 430 -10.34 1.50 -26.95
CA LEU A 430 -11.41 2.16 -27.69
C LEU A 430 -12.74 1.39 -27.70
N ILE A 431 -12.71 0.09 -27.42
CA ILE A 431 -13.92 -0.77 -27.44
C ILE A 431 -14.24 -1.40 -26.09
N CYS A 432 -13.29 -1.49 -25.20
CA CYS A 432 -13.44 -2.20 -23.93
C CYS A 432 -14.51 -1.57 -23.04
N GLY A 433 -15.54 -2.34 -22.68
CA GLY A 433 -16.62 -1.87 -21.81
C GLY A 433 -16.16 -1.41 -20.43
N ALA A 434 -15.11 -2.00 -19.89
CA ALA A 434 -14.54 -1.60 -18.59
C ALA A 434 -13.81 -0.24 -18.66
N GLN A 435 -13.25 0.11 -19.81
CA GLN A 435 -12.50 1.35 -20.03
C GLN A 435 -13.33 2.46 -20.66
N ARG A 436 -14.54 2.16 -21.07
CA ARG A 436 -15.38 3.03 -21.92
C ARG A 436 -15.57 4.43 -21.36
N LYS A 437 -16.01 4.56 -20.15
CA LYS A 437 -16.27 5.88 -19.53
C LYS A 437 -15.01 6.74 -19.51
N GLU A 438 -13.91 6.20 -19.02
CA GLU A 438 -12.63 6.93 -18.93
C GLU A 438 -12.05 7.26 -20.30
N ALA A 439 -12.13 6.33 -21.24
CA ALA A 439 -11.67 6.54 -22.62
C ALA A 439 -12.47 7.66 -23.33
N LEU A 440 -13.79 7.70 -23.17
CA LEU A 440 -14.62 8.73 -23.74
C LEU A 440 -14.43 10.10 -23.09
N LYS A 441 -14.27 10.14 -21.76
CA LYS A 441 -13.97 11.40 -21.04
C LYS A 441 -12.64 11.98 -21.51
N HIS A 442 -11.64 11.14 -21.68
CA HIS A 442 -10.34 11.57 -22.24
C HIS A 442 -10.49 12.07 -23.68
N PHE A 443 -11.19 11.30 -24.52
CA PHE A 443 -11.37 11.63 -25.96
C PHE A 443 -11.99 13.02 -26.17
N VAL A 444 -13.00 13.37 -25.38
CA VAL A 444 -13.69 14.66 -25.50
C VAL A 444 -13.03 15.81 -24.76
N SER A 445 -12.01 15.54 -23.97
CA SER A 445 -11.35 16.54 -23.13
C SER A 445 -10.74 17.68 -23.92
N ARG A 446 -10.53 18.81 -23.26
CA ARG A 446 -10.04 20.06 -23.87
C ARG A 446 -8.75 19.90 -24.67
N ARG A 447 -7.83 19.07 -24.19
CA ARG A 447 -6.53 18.84 -24.84
C ARG A 447 -6.57 17.77 -25.93
N ALA A 448 -7.66 17.01 -25.98
CA ALA A 448 -7.92 15.99 -26.98
C ALA A 448 -8.80 16.55 -28.11
N MET A 449 -9.99 16.02 -28.30
CA MET A 449 -10.90 16.48 -29.36
C MET A 449 -11.64 17.77 -29.02
N ASP A 450 -11.63 18.19 -27.78
CA ASP A 450 -12.20 19.45 -27.30
C ASP A 450 -13.68 19.61 -27.69
N VAL A 451 -14.52 18.70 -27.24
CA VAL A 451 -15.97 18.77 -27.45
C VAL A 451 -16.59 19.62 -26.34
N ASP A 452 -16.85 20.88 -26.65
CA ASP A 452 -17.43 21.82 -25.69
C ASP A 452 -18.83 21.38 -25.25
N GLY A 453 -19.07 21.39 -23.94
CA GLY A 453 -20.33 20.98 -23.33
C GLY A 453 -20.48 19.48 -23.05
N MET A 454 -19.52 18.65 -23.44
CA MET A 454 -19.52 17.22 -23.15
C MET A 454 -18.78 16.95 -21.83
N GLY A 455 -19.46 17.15 -20.69
CA GLY A 455 -18.88 16.90 -19.38
C GLY A 455 -18.95 15.43 -18.94
N ASP A 456 -18.30 15.12 -17.82
CA ASP A 456 -18.22 13.76 -17.27
C ASP A 456 -19.58 13.13 -17.00
N LYS A 457 -20.54 13.91 -16.48
CA LYS A 457 -21.89 13.43 -16.18
C LYS A 457 -22.68 13.06 -17.43
N ILE A 458 -22.48 13.77 -18.52
CA ILE A 458 -23.12 13.47 -19.81
C ILE A 458 -22.54 12.17 -20.36
N ILE A 459 -21.21 11.99 -20.31
CA ILE A 459 -20.54 10.75 -20.71
C ILE A 459 -21.06 9.57 -19.89
N ASP A 460 -21.18 9.71 -18.57
CA ASP A 460 -21.70 8.66 -17.70
C ASP A 460 -23.11 8.23 -18.13
N GLN A 461 -24.00 9.19 -18.40
CA GLN A 461 -25.36 8.89 -18.86
C GLN A 461 -25.39 8.20 -20.22
N LEU A 462 -24.59 8.68 -21.17
CA LEU A 462 -24.51 8.10 -22.52
C LEU A 462 -24.07 6.64 -22.50
N VAL A 463 -23.10 6.31 -21.66
CA VAL A 463 -22.62 4.94 -21.48
C VAL A 463 -23.63 4.06 -20.76
N GLU A 464 -24.23 4.55 -19.67
CA GLU A 464 -25.22 3.82 -18.88
C GLU A 464 -26.49 3.51 -19.67
N LYS A 465 -26.91 4.43 -20.54
CA LYS A 465 -28.06 4.24 -21.44
C LYS A 465 -27.72 3.46 -22.72
N GLU A 466 -26.46 3.05 -22.86
CA GLU A 466 -25.95 2.32 -24.03
C GLU A 466 -26.12 3.06 -25.36
N TYR A 467 -26.14 4.39 -25.33
CA TYR A 467 -26.17 5.21 -26.55
C TYR A 467 -24.82 5.29 -27.26
N VAL A 468 -23.73 5.08 -26.53
CA VAL A 468 -22.36 5.18 -27.03
C VAL A 468 -21.55 3.98 -26.55
N HIS A 469 -20.93 3.27 -27.50
CA HIS A 469 -20.05 2.14 -27.23
C HIS A 469 -18.59 2.44 -27.57
N THR A 470 -18.36 3.25 -28.60
CA THR A 470 -17.04 3.70 -29.03
C THR A 470 -17.04 5.23 -29.19
N PRO A 471 -15.84 5.86 -29.31
CA PRO A 471 -15.79 7.32 -29.58
C PRO A 471 -16.50 7.71 -30.88
N ALA A 472 -16.54 6.84 -31.88
CA ALA A 472 -17.24 7.10 -33.14
C ALA A 472 -18.75 7.33 -32.93
N ASP A 473 -19.36 6.63 -31.98
CA ASP A 473 -20.78 6.74 -31.69
C ASP A 473 -21.17 8.13 -31.15
N LEU A 474 -20.24 8.88 -30.57
CA LEU A 474 -20.46 10.25 -30.13
C LEU A 474 -20.92 11.14 -31.28
N PHE A 475 -20.33 10.96 -32.45
CA PHE A 475 -20.60 11.77 -33.64
C PHE A 475 -21.91 11.38 -34.35
N ARG A 476 -22.54 10.31 -33.94
CA ARG A 476 -23.84 9.82 -34.42
C ARG A 476 -24.99 10.23 -33.52
N LEU A 477 -24.72 10.92 -32.40
CA LEU A 477 -25.73 11.40 -31.50
C LEU A 477 -26.59 12.48 -32.17
N THR A 478 -27.89 12.40 -31.95
CA THR A 478 -28.87 13.39 -32.42
C THR A 478 -29.34 14.28 -31.27
N ALA A 479 -29.80 15.49 -31.57
CA ALA A 479 -30.39 16.35 -30.58
C ALA A 479 -31.59 15.69 -29.88
N GLY A 480 -32.37 14.89 -30.59
CA GLY A 480 -33.50 14.13 -30.04
C GLY A 480 -33.09 13.13 -28.97
N LYS A 481 -31.99 12.40 -29.18
CA LYS A 481 -31.45 11.47 -28.15
C LYS A 481 -30.88 12.22 -26.95
N LEU A 482 -30.18 13.32 -27.19
CA LEU A 482 -29.55 14.10 -26.13
C LEU A 482 -30.58 14.77 -25.20
N THR A 483 -31.75 15.21 -25.72
CA THR A 483 -32.81 15.79 -24.88
C THR A 483 -33.40 14.80 -23.88
N GLY A 484 -33.22 13.52 -24.06
CA GLY A 484 -33.58 12.47 -23.10
C GLY A 484 -32.66 12.35 -21.90
N LEU A 485 -31.52 13.04 -21.90
CA LEU A 485 -30.61 13.08 -20.77
C LEU A 485 -31.07 14.05 -19.70
N ASP A 486 -30.68 13.76 -18.45
CA ASP A 486 -30.99 14.64 -17.32
C ASP A 486 -30.37 16.04 -17.51
N ARG A 487 -31.13 17.07 -17.25
CA ARG A 487 -30.70 18.48 -17.37
C ARG A 487 -30.25 18.91 -18.77
N MET A 488 -30.69 18.21 -19.79
CA MET A 488 -30.39 18.52 -21.18
C MET A 488 -31.64 19.11 -21.90
N GLY A 489 -31.62 20.39 -22.16
CA GLY A 489 -32.67 21.06 -22.94
C GLY A 489 -32.38 21.01 -24.44
N PRO A 490 -33.38 21.40 -25.30
CA PRO A 490 -33.21 21.41 -26.76
C PRO A 490 -32.03 22.26 -27.24
N LYS A 491 -31.79 23.42 -26.63
CA LYS A 491 -30.70 24.33 -26.98
C LYS A 491 -29.34 23.73 -26.63
N SER A 492 -29.20 23.15 -25.42
CA SER A 492 -27.96 22.49 -24.97
C SER A 492 -27.66 21.28 -25.84
N ALA A 493 -28.68 20.49 -26.19
CA ALA A 493 -28.55 19.35 -27.10
C ALA A 493 -28.05 19.75 -28.47
N GLN A 494 -28.64 20.82 -29.06
CA GLN A 494 -28.20 21.32 -30.36
C GLN A 494 -26.77 21.89 -30.31
N ASN A 495 -26.43 22.61 -29.25
CA ASN A 495 -25.06 23.12 -29.06
C ASN A 495 -24.05 22.00 -28.99
N LEU A 496 -24.40 20.91 -28.34
CA LEU A 496 -23.54 19.74 -28.22
C LEU A 496 -23.33 19.03 -29.57
N VAL A 497 -24.39 18.87 -30.37
CA VAL A 497 -24.31 18.32 -31.73
C VAL A 497 -23.43 19.21 -32.60
N THR A 498 -23.55 20.51 -32.49
CA THR A 498 -22.71 21.48 -33.22
C THR A 498 -21.26 21.38 -32.79
N ALA A 499 -20.98 21.23 -31.49
CA ALA A 499 -19.64 21.05 -30.96
C ALA A 499 -19.00 19.75 -31.46
N LEU A 500 -19.76 18.67 -31.55
CA LEU A 500 -19.29 17.39 -32.10
C LEU A 500 -18.94 17.52 -33.58
N GLU A 501 -19.77 18.21 -34.37
CA GLU A 501 -19.48 18.44 -35.79
C GLU A 501 -18.21 19.28 -35.98
N LYS A 502 -18.02 20.32 -35.17
CA LYS A 502 -16.82 21.16 -35.17
C LYS A 502 -15.56 20.36 -34.78
N ALA A 503 -15.68 19.43 -33.87
CA ALA A 503 -14.56 18.61 -33.38
C ALA A 503 -14.00 17.67 -34.44
N LYS A 504 -14.69 17.42 -35.55
CA LYS A 504 -14.17 16.62 -36.67
C LYS A 504 -12.98 17.26 -37.34
N GLU A 505 -12.84 18.57 -37.25
CA GLU A 505 -11.64 19.30 -37.71
C GLU A 505 -10.65 19.43 -36.55
N THR A 506 -9.53 18.75 -36.64
CA THR A 506 -8.53 18.68 -35.58
C THR A 506 -7.11 18.68 -36.17
N THR A 507 -6.12 18.37 -35.34
CA THR A 507 -4.74 18.10 -35.74
C THR A 507 -4.40 16.65 -35.57
N PHE A 508 -3.43 16.14 -36.30
CA PHE A 508 -3.00 14.74 -36.14
C PHE A 508 -2.49 14.47 -34.74
N ALA A 509 -1.73 15.39 -34.16
CA ALA A 509 -1.24 15.28 -32.79
C ALA A 509 -2.38 15.16 -31.74
N ARG A 510 -3.41 16.00 -31.88
CA ARG A 510 -4.58 15.96 -30.99
C ARG A 510 -5.39 14.66 -31.12
N PHE A 511 -5.56 14.20 -32.34
CA PHE A 511 -6.23 12.96 -32.63
C PHE A 511 -5.50 11.77 -31.95
N LEU A 512 -4.18 11.71 -32.10
CA LEU A 512 -3.37 10.68 -31.44
C LEU A 512 -3.49 10.73 -29.92
N TYR A 513 -3.42 11.93 -29.36
CA TYR A 513 -3.60 12.11 -27.92
C TYR A 513 -5.00 11.64 -27.46
N ALA A 514 -6.03 11.98 -28.24
CA ALA A 514 -7.42 11.62 -27.95
C ALA A 514 -7.65 10.10 -27.94
N LEU A 515 -6.86 9.32 -28.67
CA LEU A 515 -6.97 7.86 -28.65
C LEU A 515 -6.66 7.24 -27.29
N GLY A 516 -5.98 7.98 -26.40
CA GLY A 516 -5.71 7.52 -25.06
C GLY A 516 -4.71 6.38 -24.95
N ILE A 517 -3.75 6.32 -25.88
CA ILE A 517 -2.69 5.31 -25.84
C ILE A 517 -1.87 5.45 -24.56
N ARG A 518 -1.66 4.33 -23.86
CA ARG A 518 -0.92 4.33 -22.60
C ARG A 518 0.47 4.94 -22.76
N GLU A 519 0.86 5.80 -21.82
CA GLU A 519 2.14 6.52 -21.78
C GLU A 519 2.33 7.56 -22.90
N VAL A 520 1.30 7.81 -23.72
CA VAL A 520 1.33 8.85 -24.76
C VAL A 520 0.59 10.09 -24.26
N GLY A 521 1.35 11.09 -23.81
CA GLY A 521 0.85 12.42 -23.49
C GLY A 521 0.82 13.33 -24.71
N GLU A 522 0.50 14.62 -24.49
CA GLU A 522 0.45 15.63 -25.57
C GLU A 522 1.77 15.76 -26.33
N ALA A 523 2.91 15.84 -25.61
CA ALA A 523 4.23 15.99 -26.21
C ALA A 523 4.62 14.76 -27.03
N THR A 524 4.36 13.57 -26.52
CA THR A 524 4.65 12.32 -27.24
C THR A 524 3.76 12.19 -28.47
N ALA A 525 2.48 12.52 -28.36
CA ALA A 525 1.57 12.54 -29.50
C ALA A 525 2.04 13.51 -30.60
N ALA A 526 2.46 14.70 -30.21
CA ALA A 526 3.02 15.69 -31.14
C ALA A 526 4.30 15.18 -31.81
N GLY A 527 5.19 14.54 -31.06
CA GLY A 527 6.43 13.95 -31.60
C GLY A 527 6.15 12.82 -32.58
N LEU A 528 5.22 11.94 -32.28
CA LEU A 528 4.80 10.86 -33.19
C LEU A 528 4.17 11.41 -34.47
N ALA A 529 3.28 12.39 -34.34
CA ALA A 529 2.65 13.04 -35.49
C ALA A 529 3.66 13.71 -36.42
N ALA A 530 4.61 14.44 -35.86
CA ALA A 530 5.65 15.11 -36.60
C ALA A 530 6.60 14.13 -37.30
N HIS A 531 6.98 13.05 -36.64
CA HIS A 531 7.91 12.06 -37.17
C HIS A 531 7.30 11.24 -38.32
N PHE A 532 6.10 10.70 -38.13
CA PHE A 532 5.47 9.81 -39.11
C PHE A 532 4.67 10.54 -40.17
N GLY A 533 4.17 11.72 -39.87
CA GLY A 533 3.41 12.56 -40.80
C GLY A 533 2.01 12.08 -41.11
N THR A 534 1.77 10.78 -41.26
CA THR A 534 0.48 10.18 -41.54
C THR A 534 0.13 9.10 -40.56
N LEU A 535 -1.17 8.89 -40.35
CA LEU A 535 -1.69 7.82 -39.51
C LEU A 535 -1.28 6.43 -40.05
N GLU A 536 -1.34 6.24 -41.35
CA GLU A 536 -0.93 5.00 -42.02
C GLU A 536 0.52 4.63 -41.72
N ALA A 537 1.44 5.59 -41.83
CA ALA A 537 2.85 5.37 -41.49
C ALA A 537 3.05 4.98 -40.05
N LEU A 538 2.31 5.60 -39.13
CA LEU A 538 2.37 5.28 -37.70
C LEU A 538 1.82 3.88 -37.41
N ILE A 539 0.70 3.50 -38.00
CA ILE A 539 0.08 2.18 -37.81
C ILE A 539 1.01 1.05 -38.29
N ASN A 540 1.76 1.29 -39.35
CA ASN A 540 2.67 0.31 -39.93
C ASN A 540 4.08 0.33 -39.34
N ALA A 541 4.37 1.22 -38.40
CA ALA A 541 5.67 1.33 -37.77
C ALA A 541 5.99 0.12 -36.86
N SER A 542 7.25 -0.32 -36.92
CA SER A 542 7.77 -1.32 -35.96
C SER A 542 8.13 -0.66 -34.64
N ILE A 543 8.38 -1.48 -33.61
CA ILE A 543 8.87 -0.98 -32.29
C ILE A 543 10.20 -0.22 -32.50
N ASP A 544 11.10 -0.72 -33.36
CA ASP A 544 12.35 -0.05 -33.65
C ASP A 544 12.14 1.32 -34.34
N ASP A 545 11.20 1.40 -35.28
CA ASP A 545 10.82 2.67 -35.91
C ASP A 545 10.29 3.69 -34.92
N LEU A 546 9.46 3.22 -33.97
CA LEU A 546 8.89 4.07 -32.92
C LEU A 546 9.95 4.60 -31.96
N GLN A 547 10.97 3.81 -31.64
CA GLN A 547 12.08 4.25 -30.78
C GLN A 547 12.98 5.31 -31.44
N LYS A 548 12.92 5.50 -32.74
CA LYS A 548 13.62 6.58 -33.45
C LYS A 548 13.02 7.96 -33.18
N VAL A 549 11.78 7.99 -32.69
CA VAL A 549 11.13 9.23 -32.29
C VAL A 549 11.78 9.73 -31.01
N GLN A 550 12.09 11.02 -30.96
CA GLN A 550 12.71 11.63 -29.79
C GLN A 550 11.84 11.45 -28.53
N ASP A 551 12.48 11.09 -27.41
CA ASP A 551 11.85 10.84 -26.11
C ASP A 551 10.90 9.62 -26.07
N VAL A 552 10.95 8.76 -27.07
CA VAL A 552 10.21 7.50 -27.08
C VAL A 552 11.16 6.34 -26.79
N GLY A 553 11.07 5.81 -25.58
CA GLY A 553 11.78 4.61 -25.15
C GLY A 553 11.03 3.34 -25.49
N ILE A 554 11.59 2.19 -25.06
CA ILE A 554 11.01 0.87 -25.33
C ILE A 554 9.60 0.69 -24.75
N VAL A 555 9.33 1.24 -23.58
CA VAL A 555 8.01 1.13 -22.91
C VAL A 555 6.93 1.84 -23.73
N VAL A 556 7.16 3.10 -24.08
CA VAL A 556 6.22 3.89 -24.87
C VAL A 556 6.05 3.29 -26.27
N ALA A 557 7.14 2.92 -26.92
CA ALA A 557 7.11 2.29 -28.24
C ALA A 557 6.30 1.00 -28.25
N THR A 558 6.43 0.17 -27.22
CA THR A 558 5.68 -1.08 -27.10
C THR A 558 4.19 -0.81 -26.89
N HIS A 559 3.81 0.16 -26.08
CA HIS A 559 2.41 0.54 -25.91
C HIS A 559 1.77 1.04 -27.20
N VAL A 560 2.47 1.89 -27.93
CA VAL A 560 1.99 2.41 -29.25
C VAL A 560 1.84 1.28 -30.25
N PHE A 561 2.85 0.43 -30.37
CA PHE A 561 2.82 -0.72 -31.28
C PHE A 561 1.65 -1.66 -30.98
N ASN A 562 1.48 -2.08 -29.73
CA ASN A 562 0.42 -2.99 -29.31
C ASN A 562 -0.97 -2.39 -29.51
N PHE A 563 -1.13 -1.09 -29.26
CA PHE A 563 -2.40 -0.40 -29.49
C PHE A 563 -2.84 -0.50 -30.95
N PHE A 564 -1.93 -0.28 -31.90
CA PHE A 564 -2.24 -0.34 -33.33
C PHE A 564 -2.25 -1.77 -33.90
N GLU A 565 -1.64 -2.74 -33.22
CA GLU A 565 -1.76 -4.16 -33.59
C GLU A 565 -3.15 -4.73 -33.25
N GLU A 566 -3.86 -4.16 -32.31
CA GLU A 566 -5.20 -4.60 -31.94
C GLU A 566 -6.22 -4.21 -33.03
N GLU A 567 -6.77 -5.23 -33.72
CA GLU A 567 -7.71 -5.00 -34.84
C GLU A 567 -8.96 -4.22 -34.43
N SER A 568 -9.46 -4.43 -33.21
CA SER A 568 -10.62 -3.68 -32.73
C SER A 568 -10.35 -2.18 -32.59
N ASN A 569 -9.15 -1.80 -32.19
CA ASN A 569 -8.73 -0.39 -32.18
C ASN A 569 -8.62 0.18 -33.59
N ARG A 570 -8.04 -0.56 -34.49
CA ARG A 570 -7.95 -0.16 -35.92
C ARG A 570 -9.32 0.02 -36.54
N ALA A 571 -10.27 -0.87 -36.24
CA ALA A 571 -11.64 -0.76 -36.73
C ALA A 571 -12.33 0.53 -36.25
N VAL A 572 -12.15 0.90 -34.96
CA VAL A 572 -12.69 2.14 -34.42
C VAL A 572 -12.02 3.37 -35.05
N ILE A 573 -10.72 3.32 -35.29
CA ILE A 573 -9.97 4.39 -35.94
C ILE A 573 -10.45 4.58 -37.38
N ARG A 574 -10.66 3.51 -38.14
CA ARG A 574 -11.25 3.59 -39.49
C ARG A 574 -12.65 4.19 -39.45
N ASP A 575 -13.47 3.79 -38.47
CA ASP A 575 -14.81 4.37 -38.30
C ASP A 575 -14.74 5.87 -37.99
N LEU A 576 -13.84 6.31 -37.13
CA LEU A 576 -13.63 7.72 -36.80
C LEU A 576 -13.15 8.55 -38.02
N THR A 577 -12.25 8.01 -38.82
CA THR A 577 -11.63 8.75 -39.95
C THR A 577 -12.40 8.62 -41.25
N GLU A 578 -12.89 7.43 -41.59
CA GLU A 578 -13.54 7.15 -42.87
C GLU A 578 -15.04 7.41 -42.84
N GLU A 579 -15.76 6.89 -41.80
CA GLU A 579 -17.22 6.99 -41.72
C GLU A 579 -17.68 8.30 -41.05
N VAL A 580 -17.08 8.63 -39.91
CA VAL A 580 -17.39 9.86 -39.15
C VAL A 580 -16.80 11.09 -39.84
N GLY A 581 -15.61 10.95 -40.40
CA GLY A 581 -14.98 12.01 -41.18
C GLY A 581 -14.08 12.94 -40.35
N ILE A 582 -13.51 12.47 -39.26
CA ILE A 582 -12.48 13.24 -38.55
C ILE A 582 -11.26 13.39 -39.46
N HIS A 583 -10.78 14.58 -39.61
CA HIS A 583 -9.69 14.93 -40.52
C HIS A 583 -8.81 16.02 -39.95
N TRP A 584 -7.62 16.11 -40.51
CA TRP A 584 -6.62 17.11 -40.14
C TRP A 584 -5.82 17.50 -41.38
N PRO A 585 -5.21 18.71 -41.40
CA PRO A 585 -4.36 19.11 -42.52
C PRO A 585 -3.13 18.23 -42.57
N ALA A 586 -2.62 17.98 -43.78
CA ALA A 586 -1.40 17.24 -43.96
C ALA A 586 -0.26 17.97 -43.23
N PRO A 587 0.50 17.26 -42.34
CA PRO A 587 1.56 17.92 -41.63
C PRO A 587 2.67 18.34 -42.58
N GLN A 588 3.16 19.58 -42.39
CA GLN A 588 4.41 20.00 -43.02
C GLN A 588 5.55 19.29 -42.28
N VAL A 589 6.12 18.29 -42.90
CA VAL A 589 7.33 17.61 -42.38
C VAL A 589 8.50 18.53 -42.67
N VAL A 590 8.81 19.40 -41.71
CA VAL A 590 10.05 20.18 -41.77
C VAL A 590 11.11 19.35 -41.06
N LYS A 591 12.08 18.83 -41.81
CA LYS A 591 13.25 18.19 -41.21
C LYS A 591 14.04 19.24 -40.44
N ALA A 592 14.44 18.91 -39.21
CA ALA A 592 15.21 19.83 -38.36
C ALA A 592 16.47 20.38 -39.05
N GLU A 593 17.03 19.62 -40.00
CA GLU A 593 18.19 20.01 -40.81
C GLU A 593 17.89 21.11 -41.87
N GLU A 594 16.60 21.36 -42.14
CA GLU A 594 16.17 22.36 -43.15
C GLU A 594 15.69 23.67 -42.52
N ILE A 595 15.65 23.76 -41.19
CA ILE A 595 15.19 24.96 -40.48
C ILE A 595 16.38 25.90 -40.25
N ASP A 596 16.39 27.05 -40.95
CA ASP A 596 17.32 28.13 -40.68
C ASP A 596 16.74 29.05 -39.60
N SER A 597 17.08 28.79 -38.34
CA SER A 597 16.58 29.50 -37.17
C SER A 597 17.65 29.57 -36.07
N PRO A 598 17.70 30.68 -35.31
CA PRO A 598 18.59 30.76 -34.13
C PRO A 598 18.35 29.69 -33.11
N PHE A 599 17.17 29.06 -33.11
CA PHE A 599 16.77 28.03 -32.16
C PHE A 599 16.96 26.59 -32.68
N ALA A 600 17.27 26.44 -33.95
CA ALA A 600 17.39 25.12 -34.56
C ALA A 600 18.45 24.26 -33.86
N GLY A 601 18.06 23.04 -33.46
CA GLY A 601 18.94 22.09 -32.78
C GLY A 601 19.28 22.44 -31.34
N LYS A 602 18.74 23.52 -30.78
CA LYS A 602 18.98 23.93 -29.37
C LYS A 602 17.96 23.40 -28.40
N THR A 603 18.42 23.02 -27.21
CA THR A 603 17.54 22.70 -26.08
C THR A 603 17.25 23.98 -25.30
N VAL A 604 15.98 24.35 -25.24
CA VAL A 604 15.49 25.61 -24.65
C VAL A 604 14.60 25.33 -23.45
N VAL A 605 14.77 26.11 -22.39
CA VAL A 605 13.91 26.08 -21.19
C VAL A 605 13.25 27.44 -21.01
N LEU A 606 11.95 27.46 -20.74
CA LEU A 606 11.19 28.66 -20.41
C LEU A 606 10.98 28.74 -18.89
N THR A 607 11.16 29.91 -18.30
CA THR A 607 10.85 30.18 -16.89
C THR A 607 10.23 31.58 -16.71
N GLY A 608 9.45 31.74 -15.65
CA GLY A 608 8.74 32.98 -15.37
C GLY A 608 7.49 33.17 -16.25
N SER A 609 6.86 34.34 -16.13
CA SER A 609 5.65 34.71 -16.88
C SER A 609 6.00 35.52 -18.12
N LEU A 610 5.41 35.16 -19.26
CA LEU A 610 5.54 35.91 -20.50
C LEU A 610 4.37 36.89 -20.64
N SER A 611 4.65 38.12 -21.04
CA SER A 611 3.63 39.19 -21.17
C SER A 611 2.96 39.27 -22.53
N GLN A 612 3.64 38.83 -23.61
CA GLN A 612 3.18 38.98 -24.99
C GLN A 612 2.52 37.71 -25.54
N MET A 613 2.72 36.57 -24.92
CA MET A 613 2.12 35.30 -25.32
C MET A 613 2.08 34.32 -24.12
N SER A 614 1.26 33.27 -24.24
CA SER A 614 1.28 32.18 -23.28
C SER A 614 2.56 31.35 -23.40
N ARG A 615 2.91 30.64 -22.33
CA ARG A 615 4.02 29.66 -22.36
C ARG A 615 3.82 28.59 -23.42
N ASP A 616 2.58 28.12 -23.58
CA ASP A 616 2.24 27.09 -24.58
C ASP A 616 2.41 27.59 -26.01
N ASP A 617 2.03 28.84 -26.27
CA ASP A 617 2.28 29.48 -27.60
C ASP A 617 3.77 29.65 -27.89
N ALA A 618 4.54 30.05 -26.88
CA ALA A 618 5.98 30.17 -26.99
C ALA A 618 6.65 28.83 -27.29
N LYS A 619 6.25 27.79 -26.58
CA LYS A 619 6.74 26.41 -26.80
C LYS A 619 6.44 25.92 -28.22
N ALA A 620 5.22 26.15 -28.70
CA ALA A 620 4.82 25.75 -30.05
C ALA A 620 5.63 26.48 -31.13
N ARG A 621 5.85 27.79 -31.00
CA ARG A 621 6.64 28.58 -31.92
C ARG A 621 8.11 28.18 -31.94
N LEU A 622 8.70 27.93 -30.77
CA LEU A 622 10.09 27.48 -30.65
C LEU A 622 10.27 26.08 -31.23
N ALA A 623 9.35 25.17 -30.99
CA ALA A 623 9.37 23.82 -31.56
C ALA A 623 9.24 23.85 -33.08
N ALA A 624 8.40 24.74 -33.63
CA ALA A 624 8.25 24.94 -35.07
C ALA A 624 9.55 25.45 -35.74
N LEU A 625 10.40 26.13 -34.98
CA LEU A 625 11.69 26.63 -35.43
C LEU A 625 12.87 25.66 -35.15
N GLY A 626 12.58 24.44 -34.78
CA GLY A 626 13.57 23.37 -34.57
C GLY A 626 14.18 23.28 -33.20
N ALA A 627 13.64 24.01 -32.21
CA ALA A 627 14.09 23.92 -30.81
C ALA A 627 13.46 22.72 -30.09
N LYS A 628 14.23 22.12 -29.19
CA LYS A 628 13.72 21.17 -28.21
C LYS A 628 13.39 21.94 -26.96
N VAL A 629 12.11 22.00 -26.55
CA VAL A 629 11.68 22.69 -25.33
C VAL A 629 11.63 21.69 -24.18
N SER A 630 12.43 21.95 -23.14
CA SER A 630 12.51 21.10 -21.94
C SER A 630 11.91 21.81 -20.72
N GLY A 631 11.40 21.04 -19.76
CA GLY A 631 10.84 21.56 -18.52
C GLY A 631 11.85 21.83 -17.40
N SER A 632 13.07 21.32 -17.52
CA SER A 632 14.11 21.45 -16.50
C SER A 632 15.45 21.88 -17.06
N VAL A 633 16.20 22.67 -16.29
CA VAL A 633 17.56 23.13 -16.63
C VAL A 633 18.56 22.03 -16.27
N SER A 634 19.43 21.69 -17.22
CA SER A 634 20.53 20.73 -17.03
C SER A 634 21.76 21.19 -17.81
N LYS A 635 22.87 20.46 -17.71
CA LYS A 635 24.08 20.71 -18.49
C LYS A 635 23.88 20.63 -20.00
N LYS A 636 22.78 19.97 -20.44
CA LYS A 636 22.41 19.84 -21.86
C LYS A 636 21.55 21.00 -22.38
N THR A 637 21.12 21.92 -21.50
CA THR A 637 20.34 23.09 -21.89
C THR A 637 21.24 24.10 -22.59
N ASP A 638 20.83 24.55 -23.77
CA ASP A 638 21.59 25.53 -24.57
C ASP A 638 21.18 26.96 -24.30
N LEU A 639 19.90 27.20 -23.99
CA LEU A 639 19.32 28.52 -23.81
C LEU A 639 18.22 28.52 -22.78
N LEU A 640 18.21 29.50 -21.88
CA LEU A 640 17.11 29.78 -20.98
C LEU A 640 16.43 31.08 -21.37
N ILE A 641 15.12 31.06 -21.55
CA ILE A 641 14.29 32.24 -21.78
C ILE A 641 13.60 32.58 -20.45
N ALA A 642 13.99 33.69 -19.86
CA ALA A 642 13.50 34.16 -18.57
C ALA A 642 12.48 35.28 -18.74
N GLY A 643 11.24 35.04 -18.36
CA GLY A 643 10.20 36.05 -18.23
C GLY A 643 10.21 36.73 -16.88
N GLU A 644 9.12 37.42 -16.55
CA GLU A 644 8.96 38.06 -15.22
C GLU A 644 8.86 37.02 -14.10
N ALA A 645 9.38 37.35 -12.93
CA ALA A 645 9.39 36.48 -11.76
C ALA A 645 10.08 35.13 -11.99
N ALA A 646 11.17 35.13 -12.75
CA ALA A 646 11.98 33.93 -12.95
C ALA A 646 12.57 33.45 -11.60
N GLY A 647 12.37 32.17 -11.29
CA GLY A 647 12.74 31.57 -10.02
C GLY A 647 14.05 30.77 -10.04
N SER A 648 14.07 29.62 -9.38
CA SER A 648 15.24 28.76 -9.21
C SER A 648 15.91 28.28 -10.50
N LYS A 649 15.17 28.20 -11.60
CA LYS A 649 15.71 27.81 -12.92
C LYS A 649 16.70 28.84 -13.45
N LEU A 650 16.46 30.13 -13.23
CA LEU A 650 17.38 31.20 -13.62
C LEU A 650 18.69 31.09 -12.85
N ALA A 651 18.63 30.90 -11.54
CA ALA A 651 19.81 30.72 -10.70
C ALA A 651 20.64 29.51 -11.12
N LYS A 652 20.00 28.40 -11.44
CA LYS A 652 20.64 27.17 -11.90
C LYS A 652 21.30 27.35 -13.28
N ALA A 653 20.66 28.07 -14.18
CA ALA A 653 21.23 28.39 -15.50
C ALA A 653 22.47 29.27 -15.39
N GLN A 654 22.43 30.27 -14.52
CA GLN A 654 23.58 31.14 -14.24
C GLN A 654 24.76 30.35 -13.65
N GLU A 655 24.47 29.45 -12.72
CA GLU A 655 25.46 28.55 -12.12
C GLU A 655 26.13 27.63 -13.15
N LEU A 656 25.37 27.12 -14.12
CA LEU A 656 25.86 26.24 -15.18
C LEU A 656 26.46 26.98 -16.38
N GLY A 657 26.45 28.33 -16.39
CA GLY A 657 26.95 29.12 -17.46
C GLY A 657 26.13 29.08 -18.76
N ILE A 658 24.84 28.80 -18.65
CA ILE A 658 23.88 28.71 -19.74
C ILE A 658 23.49 30.14 -20.20
N GLU A 659 23.41 30.38 -21.51
CA GLU A 659 22.94 31.64 -22.06
C GLU A 659 21.50 31.91 -21.63
N VAL A 660 21.25 33.12 -21.13
CA VAL A 660 19.94 33.58 -20.70
C VAL A 660 19.50 34.77 -21.53
N ILE A 661 18.30 34.71 -22.10
CA ILE A 661 17.66 35.83 -22.81
C ILE A 661 16.31 36.16 -22.15
N ASP A 662 15.84 37.39 -22.36
CA ASP A 662 14.51 37.82 -21.93
C ASP A 662 13.45 37.60 -23.01
N GLU A 663 12.18 37.89 -22.68
CA GLU A 663 11.08 37.77 -23.64
C GLU A 663 11.25 38.67 -24.86
N ALA A 664 11.76 39.90 -24.68
CA ALA A 664 11.96 40.86 -25.76
C ALA A 664 12.99 40.33 -26.79
N GLU A 665 14.10 39.76 -26.33
CA GLU A 665 15.09 39.15 -27.20
C GLU A 665 14.56 37.88 -27.89
N MET A 666 13.77 37.09 -27.18
CA MET A 666 13.07 35.94 -27.78
C MET A 666 12.17 36.37 -28.92
N LEU A 667 11.35 37.40 -28.72
CA LEU A 667 10.45 37.93 -29.75
C LEU A 667 11.23 38.47 -30.97
N ARG A 668 12.33 39.17 -30.71
CA ARG A 668 13.22 39.67 -31.78
C ARG A 668 13.79 38.51 -32.63
N LEU A 669 14.21 37.43 -31.98
CA LEU A 669 14.73 36.25 -32.65
C LEU A 669 13.62 35.43 -33.36
N LEU A 670 12.37 35.57 -32.93
CA LEU A 670 11.21 34.98 -33.61
C LEU A 670 10.76 35.79 -34.82
N GLY A 671 11.33 36.99 -35.04
CA GLY A 671 11.01 37.87 -36.18
C GLY A 671 9.82 38.79 -35.92
N GLU A 672 9.48 39.09 -34.68
CA GLU A 672 8.44 40.03 -34.26
C GLU A 672 8.99 41.34 -33.68
#